data_1e24c968832ef39ebcf9966b72496153
#
_entry.id   1e24c968832ef39ebcf9966b72496153
#
_cell.length_a   1.000
_cell.length_b   1.000
_cell.length_c   1.000
_cell.angle_alpha   90.00
_cell.angle_beta   90.00
_cell.angle_gamma   90.00
#
_symmetry.space_group_name_H-M   'P 1'
#
loop_
_entity.id
_entity.type
_entity.pdbx_description
1 polymer ?
#
loop_
_entity_poly.entity_id
_entity_poly.type
_entity_poly.pdbx_seq_one_letter_code
_entity_poly.pdbx_strand_id
1 'polypeptide(L)'
;MAINQKNIKPGQSDDFLRIQDLLYLCLARWQWFVLSLAITVGTATVHLLRTPAVYTRTASVLIKEDSKGKSVSSDLESFSEFGLFQSGTNVNNELISFQSPSLMTEVVKRLRLDMNYFVPGKFHRQVAYGLTLPVDVTINDVPENESAGFTLEVQPDGTLFLSDFIRNGTDLDEKDIKGNLLDSIPTPLGKIIIHTTPNYVKGKAYTLYVDKSNLYNAVNSCSSNLSVSLNNEKASVIDLSFKDTSTQRAEDILSMLISVYNENWVKDKNQIAVSTSMFINERLGVIEQELGNVDEDISSYKSEHLLPDVQAASNMYMAQSSATNAQILALNNQLYMTRYIRNYLANDANRTQLLPANSGIESANIESQIAEYNKQLLQRNSLVANSSAENPLVMDMDQALASMRGAIIRSIDNQIVTLNSQIKSLRQTEQQTTSRIAANPTQAKYLLSVERQQKVKEALYLFLLQKREENELSQAFTAYNTRIVTPPHGSMLPTSPVHKNIFMVAFALGLLIPIVIIFMRENMNTRVRGRKDLESVTVPFIGEIPLFTRKKKGIFGKKPQEVKAVVVKEGNRDIINEAFRVLRTNLEFMTGEDKTSNVIIMTSFNPGSGKSFLTMNIAVSLAIKGKKVLLIDGDLRHGSASSYIDSPAKGLSDYLGGRIDNLDEIIVPDPKHKSMDILPVGTIPPNPTELLFDERLKQTIDTVREQYDYVLIDCPPIELVADTQIIEKLADRTIFVVRAGLLERSMLAELEKIYEEKKYKNMSLILNGTEGSGGRYGYRYGYRYGYHYGYGSGYHYSSDEKYRGK
;
A
#
# COMPACT_ATOMS: atom_id res chain seq x y z
N MET A 1 10.69 -44.59 -51.88
CA MET A 1 11.18 -44.45 -50.48
C MET A 1 11.07 -42.98 -50.08
N ALA A 2 10.12 -42.68 -49.21
CA ALA A 2 9.80 -41.30 -48.78
C ALA A 2 10.78 -40.88 -47.70
N ILE A 3 11.50 -39.80 -47.94
CA ILE A 3 12.41 -39.18 -46.95
C ILE A 3 11.58 -38.20 -46.12
N ASN A 4 11.48 -38.51 -44.85
CA ASN A 4 10.83 -37.72 -43.80
C ASN A 4 11.42 -36.30 -43.74
N GLN A 5 10.62 -35.32 -44.10
CA GLN A 5 10.87 -33.93 -43.72
C GLN A 5 10.61 -33.77 -42.22
N LYS A 6 11.66 -33.71 -41.44
CA LYS A 6 11.59 -33.28 -40.05
C LYS A 6 11.28 -31.79 -40.03
N ASN A 7 10.06 -31.46 -39.62
CA ASN A 7 9.66 -30.10 -39.22
C ASN A 7 10.60 -29.56 -38.15
N ILE A 8 11.51 -28.68 -38.52
CA ILE A 8 12.26 -27.85 -37.62
C ILE A 8 11.31 -26.72 -37.19
N LYS A 9 10.77 -26.85 -36.01
CA LYS A 9 10.10 -25.70 -35.33
C LYS A 9 11.12 -24.57 -35.23
N PRO A 10 10.76 -23.31 -35.56
CA PRO A 10 11.63 -22.19 -35.28
C PRO A 10 11.78 -22.12 -33.74
N GLY A 11 13.02 -22.31 -33.28
CA GLY A 11 13.35 -22.23 -31.88
C GLY A 11 12.93 -20.86 -31.34
N GLN A 12 12.04 -20.85 -30.34
CA GLN A 12 11.88 -19.71 -29.48
C GLN A 12 13.28 -19.38 -28.95
N SER A 13 13.78 -18.23 -29.36
CA SER A 13 14.97 -17.64 -28.76
C SER A 13 14.63 -17.39 -27.28
N ASP A 14 15.20 -18.25 -26.41
CA ASP A 14 15.30 -17.94 -24.97
C ASP A 14 16.24 -16.73 -24.82
N ASP A 15 15.71 -15.56 -25.15
CA ASP A 15 16.38 -14.27 -25.05
C ASP A 15 16.43 -13.77 -23.59
N PHE A 16 15.99 -14.61 -22.63
CA PHE A 16 16.06 -14.31 -21.23
C PHE A 16 17.47 -14.61 -20.69
N LEU A 17 18.12 -13.55 -20.21
CA LEU A 17 19.35 -13.64 -19.40
C LEU A 17 19.16 -14.73 -18.34
N ARG A 18 20.02 -15.72 -18.33
CA ARG A 18 20.01 -16.74 -17.27
C ARG A 18 20.28 -16.04 -15.94
N ILE A 19 19.56 -16.43 -14.89
CA ILE A 19 19.69 -15.86 -13.53
C ILE A 19 21.16 -15.82 -13.08
N GLN A 20 21.95 -16.81 -13.48
CA GLN A 20 23.38 -16.88 -13.19
C GLN A 20 24.18 -15.74 -13.83
N ASP A 21 23.89 -15.40 -15.10
CA ASP A 21 24.57 -14.32 -15.83
C ASP A 21 24.20 -12.96 -15.23
N LEU A 22 22.94 -12.78 -14.81
CA LEU A 22 22.49 -11.59 -14.10
C LEU A 22 23.23 -11.42 -12.76
N LEU A 23 23.40 -12.50 -11.99
CA LEU A 23 24.15 -12.48 -10.72
C LEU A 23 25.61 -12.05 -10.94
N TYR A 24 26.28 -12.58 -11.96
CA TYR A 24 27.67 -12.17 -12.27
C TYR A 24 27.75 -10.69 -12.68
N LEU A 25 26.80 -10.19 -13.45
CA LEU A 25 26.75 -8.79 -13.85
C LEU A 25 26.51 -7.88 -12.63
N CYS A 26 25.65 -8.30 -11.71
CA CYS A 26 25.40 -7.59 -10.45
C CYS A 26 26.68 -7.54 -9.59
N LEU A 27 27.36 -8.66 -9.43
CA LEU A 27 28.62 -8.74 -8.68
C LEU A 27 29.74 -7.91 -9.32
N ALA A 28 29.82 -7.90 -10.65
CA ALA A 28 30.79 -7.08 -11.37
C ALA A 28 30.57 -5.57 -11.17
N ARG A 29 29.34 -5.17 -10.89
CA ARG A 29 28.93 -3.76 -10.71
C ARG A 29 28.47 -3.45 -9.29
N TRP A 30 29.02 -4.11 -8.27
CA TRP A 30 28.68 -3.96 -6.85
C TRP A 30 28.67 -2.50 -6.36
N GLN A 31 29.48 -1.62 -7.00
CA GLN A 31 29.54 -0.20 -6.68
C GLN A 31 28.18 0.52 -6.81
N TRP A 32 27.34 0.11 -7.78
CA TRP A 32 26.00 0.67 -7.97
C TRP A 32 25.06 0.27 -6.84
N PHE A 33 25.26 -0.94 -6.29
CA PHE A 33 24.49 -1.40 -5.13
C PHE A 33 24.82 -0.60 -3.88
N VAL A 34 26.11 -0.33 -3.65
CA VAL A 34 26.54 0.50 -2.51
C VAL A 34 26.01 1.92 -2.64
N LEU A 35 26.07 2.52 -3.83
CA LEU A 35 25.53 3.86 -4.07
C LEU A 35 24.01 3.89 -3.88
N SER A 36 23.29 2.94 -4.45
CA SER A 36 21.83 2.83 -4.31
C SER A 36 21.43 2.63 -2.85
N LEU A 37 22.09 1.72 -2.13
CA LEU A 37 21.86 1.51 -0.70
C LEU A 37 22.15 2.76 0.12
N ALA A 38 23.21 3.48 -0.15
CA ALA A 38 23.53 4.72 0.54
C ALA A 38 22.43 5.78 0.33
N ILE A 39 21.90 5.90 -0.88
CA ILE A 39 20.81 6.83 -1.20
C ILE A 39 19.50 6.40 -0.52
N THR A 40 19.09 5.13 -0.66
CA THR A 40 17.82 4.65 -0.12
C THR A 40 17.81 4.64 1.41
N VAL A 41 18.89 4.19 2.05
CA VAL A 41 19.02 4.23 3.51
C VAL A 41 19.16 5.66 4.01
N GLY A 42 19.87 6.53 3.27
CA GLY A 42 19.96 7.95 3.58
C GLY A 42 18.61 8.66 3.52
N THR A 43 17.83 8.42 2.48
CA THR A 43 16.46 8.98 2.37
C THR A 43 15.54 8.42 3.44
N ALA A 44 15.61 7.13 3.75
CA ALA A 44 14.86 6.51 4.85
C ALA A 44 15.22 7.14 6.20
N THR A 45 16.49 7.39 6.45
CA THR A 45 16.97 8.06 7.67
C THR A 45 16.44 9.48 7.77
N VAL A 46 16.52 10.26 6.69
CA VAL A 46 15.97 11.63 6.65
C VAL A 46 14.45 11.61 6.87
N HIS A 47 13.75 10.67 6.26
CA HIS A 47 12.31 10.49 6.46
C HIS A 47 11.99 10.19 7.93
N LEU A 48 12.70 9.25 8.56
CA LEU A 48 12.51 8.91 9.97
C LEU A 48 12.81 10.08 10.92
N LEU A 49 13.84 10.88 10.62
CA LEU A 49 14.18 12.06 11.41
C LEU A 49 13.11 13.16 11.33
N ARG A 50 12.42 13.27 10.18
CA ARG A 50 11.37 14.28 9.97
C ARG A 50 9.99 13.83 10.43
N THR A 51 9.74 12.52 10.54
CA THR A 51 8.44 11.98 10.94
C THR A 51 8.34 11.93 12.46
N PRO A 52 7.34 12.59 13.10
CA PRO A 52 7.16 12.53 14.52
C PRO A 52 6.79 11.12 15.00
N ALA A 53 7.23 10.78 16.19
CA ALA A 53 6.89 9.52 16.82
C ALA A 53 5.41 9.53 17.25
N VAL A 54 4.67 8.50 16.88
CA VAL A 54 3.26 8.31 17.24
C VAL A 54 3.17 7.15 18.23
N TYR A 55 2.44 7.38 19.30
CA TYR A 55 2.19 6.41 20.37
C TYR A 55 0.73 5.96 20.31
N THR A 56 0.48 4.72 20.61
CA THR A 56 -0.87 4.19 20.76
C THR A 56 -1.16 3.97 22.24
N ARG A 57 -2.28 4.53 22.69
CA ARG A 57 -2.83 4.31 24.02
C ARG A 57 -4.11 3.50 23.91
N THR A 58 -4.33 2.58 24.84
CA THR A 58 -5.48 1.68 24.84
C THR A 58 -6.19 1.74 26.18
N ALA A 59 -7.49 1.62 26.15
CA ALA A 59 -8.34 1.45 27.34
C ALA A 59 -9.37 0.37 27.04
N SER A 60 -9.72 -0.43 28.03
CA SER A 60 -10.77 -1.46 27.89
C SER A 60 -11.91 -1.16 28.84
N VAL A 61 -13.12 -1.15 28.28
CA VAL A 61 -14.34 -0.81 28.98
C VAL A 61 -15.32 -1.97 28.89
N LEU A 62 -15.76 -2.50 30.00
CA LEU A 62 -16.84 -3.47 30.08
C LEU A 62 -18.16 -2.73 30.05
N ILE A 63 -19.02 -3.07 29.09
CA ILE A 63 -20.43 -2.63 29.09
C ILE A 63 -21.21 -3.55 30.01
N LYS A 64 -21.85 -2.97 31.01
CA LYS A 64 -22.73 -3.72 31.89
C LYS A 64 -23.98 -4.08 31.11
N GLU A 65 -24.31 -5.36 31.04
CA GLU A 65 -25.63 -5.78 30.64
C GLU A 65 -26.60 -5.30 31.71
N ASP A 66 -27.66 -4.59 31.30
CA ASP A 66 -28.80 -4.35 32.18
C ASP A 66 -29.39 -5.71 32.50
N SER A 67 -28.85 -6.40 33.50
CA SER A 67 -29.52 -7.53 34.11
C SER A 67 -30.74 -6.95 34.78
N LYS A 68 -31.89 -6.99 34.10
CA LYS A 68 -33.17 -6.82 34.78
C LYS A 68 -33.12 -7.76 35.97
N GLY A 69 -33.15 -7.14 37.15
CA GLY A 69 -32.95 -7.82 38.42
C GLY A 69 -33.72 -9.15 38.51
N LYS A 70 -32.98 -10.21 38.68
CA LYS A 70 -33.53 -11.47 39.20
C LYS A 70 -34.02 -11.26 40.64
N SER A 71 -35.07 -10.51 40.79
CA SER A 71 -35.85 -10.51 42.01
C SER A 71 -37.25 -10.11 41.64
N VAL A 72 -38.04 -11.04 41.26
CA VAL A 72 -39.49 -11.14 41.58
C VAL A 72 -40.00 -12.45 40.96
N SER A 73 -40.39 -13.35 41.87
CA SER A 73 -41.35 -14.45 41.75
C SER A 73 -41.15 -15.52 40.67
N SER A 74 -41.06 -16.70 41.18
CA SER A 74 -41.02 -18.04 40.57
C SER A 74 -42.09 -18.37 39.52
N ASP A 75 -42.98 -17.44 39.20
CA ASP A 75 -44.04 -17.68 38.23
C ASP A 75 -43.71 -17.19 36.82
N LEU A 76 -42.57 -16.50 36.64
CA LEU A 76 -42.12 -15.99 35.33
C LEU A 76 -41.11 -16.91 34.62
N GLU A 77 -40.66 -17.97 35.29
CA GLU A 77 -39.71 -18.93 34.65
C GLU A 77 -40.34 -19.74 33.54
N SER A 78 -41.66 -19.91 33.58
CA SER A 78 -42.39 -20.65 32.54
C SER A 78 -42.52 -19.94 31.20
N PHE A 79 -42.22 -18.63 31.13
CA PHE A 79 -42.28 -17.87 29.88
C PHE A 79 -40.91 -17.63 29.22
N SER A 80 -39.83 -17.98 29.87
CA SER A 80 -38.49 -17.92 29.28
C SER A 80 -38.23 -18.99 28.23
N GLU A 81 -39.00 -20.08 28.24
CA GLU A 81 -38.91 -21.16 27.25
C GLU A 81 -39.42 -20.78 25.85
N PHE A 82 -40.14 -19.67 25.69
CA PHE A 82 -40.66 -19.23 24.39
C PHE A 82 -39.71 -18.32 23.60
N GLY A 83 -38.44 -18.22 23.98
CA GLY A 83 -37.39 -17.60 23.13
C GLY A 83 -37.48 -16.08 22.90
N LEU A 84 -38.27 -15.36 23.72
CA LEU A 84 -38.56 -13.93 23.54
C LEU A 84 -37.73 -12.98 24.40
N PHE A 85 -36.73 -13.49 25.13
CA PHE A 85 -35.86 -12.68 25.98
C PHE A 85 -34.41 -12.65 25.49
N GLN A 86 -34.15 -11.98 24.38
CA GLN A 86 -32.85 -11.45 24.08
C GLN A 86 -32.87 -9.92 24.20
N SER A 87 -33.03 -9.41 25.39
CA SER A 87 -32.75 -8.00 25.70
C SER A 87 -31.35 -7.87 26.30
N GLY A 88 -30.34 -8.34 25.56
CA GLY A 88 -28.97 -7.92 25.83
C GLY A 88 -28.79 -6.52 25.25
N THR A 89 -28.24 -5.61 26.02
CA THR A 89 -27.64 -4.37 25.48
C THR A 89 -26.76 -4.80 24.30
N ASN A 90 -27.12 -4.40 23.08
CA ASN A 90 -26.36 -4.80 21.90
C ASN A 90 -25.04 -4.06 21.94
N VAL A 91 -23.98 -4.71 22.40
CA VAL A 91 -22.64 -4.13 22.56
C VAL A 91 -22.14 -3.50 21.25
N ASN A 92 -22.60 -4.00 20.09
CA ASN A 92 -22.31 -3.40 18.80
C ASN A 92 -22.89 -1.98 18.66
N ASN A 93 -24.06 -1.72 19.25
CA ASN A 93 -24.63 -0.39 19.26
C ASN A 93 -23.82 0.56 20.15
N GLU A 94 -23.32 0.07 21.27
CA GLU A 94 -22.46 0.87 22.15
C GLU A 94 -21.10 1.15 21.51
N LEU A 95 -20.57 0.21 20.71
CA LEU A 95 -19.38 0.43 19.91
C LEU A 95 -19.56 1.59 18.92
N ILE A 96 -20.71 1.64 18.22
CA ILE A 96 -21.03 2.76 17.31
C ILE A 96 -21.21 4.06 18.10
N SER A 97 -21.77 4.01 19.30
CA SER A 97 -21.92 5.18 20.17
C SER A 97 -20.57 5.80 20.55
N PHE A 98 -19.55 4.98 20.84
CA PHE A 98 -18.19 5.46 21.09
C PHE A 98 -17.53 6.09 19.85
N GLN A 99 -17.92 5.69 18.64
CA GLN A 99 -17.45 6.28 17.39
C GLN A 99 -18.24 7.52 16.95
N SER A 100 -19.24 7.92 17.71
CA SER A 100 -20.12 9.03 17.34
C SER A 100 -19.35 10.35 17.23
N PRO A 101 -19.50 11.09 16.10
CA PRO A 101 -18.91 12.42 15.97
C PRO A 101 -19.39 13.41 17.03
N SER A 102 -20.63 13.27 17.50
CA SER A 102 -21.16 14.15 18.56
C SER A 102 -20.45 13.94 19.90
N LEU A 103 -20.15 12.67 20.24
CA LEU A 103 -19.36 12.34 21.42
C LEU A 103 -17.96 12.92 21.32
N MET A 104 -17.30 12.75 20.17
CA MET A 104 -15.96 13.30 19.95
C MET A 104 -15.96 14.83 19.95
N THR A 105 -17.01 15.48 19.46
CA THR A 105 -17.15 16.95 19.51
C THR A 105 -17.11 17.46 20.94
N GLU A 106 -17.82 16.80 21.84
CA GLU A 106 -17.82 17.16 23.26
C GLU A 106 -16.44 16.95 23.89
N VAL A 107 -15.75 15.87 23.56
CA VAL A 107 -14.36 15.60 24.01
C VAL A 107 -13.41 16.70 23.51
N VAL A 108 -13.49 17.06 22.23
CA VAL A 108 -12.66 18.10 21.62
C VAL A 108 -12.89 19.45 22.31
N LYS A 109 -14.14 19.80 22.56
CA LYS A 109 -14.50 21.05 23.25
C LYS A 109 -14.00 21.08 24.68
N ARG A 110 -14.19 20.01 25.45
CA ARG A 110 -13.79 19.97 26.88
C ARG A 110 -12.28 19.99 27.06
N LEU A 111 -11.55 19.28 26.20
CA LEU A 111 -10.09 19.24 26.25
C LEU A 111 -9.43 20.34 25.40
N ARG A 112 -10.22 21.20 24.72
CA ARG A 112 -9.74 22.26 23.82
C ARG A 112 -8.75 21.73 22.76
N LEU A 113 -9.06 20.59 22.14
CA LEU A 113 -8.19 19.94 21.17
C LEU A 113 -8.19 20.65 19.79
N ASP A 114 -9.03 21.64 19.62
CA ASP A 114 -8.96 22.60 18.52
C ASP A 114 -7.72 23.50 18.62
N MET A 115 -7.16 23.69 19.83
CA MET A 115 -5.93 24.44 20.08
C MET A 115 -4.73 23.48 20.15
N ASN A 116 -3.83 23.58 19.19
CA ASN A 116 -2.61 22.78 19.15
C ASN A 116 -1.39 23.66 19.39
N TYR A 117 -0.49 23.18 20.22
CA TYR A 117 0.75 23.86 20.57
C TYR A 117 1.93 23.02 20.13
N PHE A 118 2.88 23.63 19.43
CA PHE A 118 4.09 22.96 18.99
C PHE A 118 5.32 23.74 19.45
N VAL A 119 6.33 23.01 19.89
CA VAL A 119 7.66 23.54 20.18
C VAL A 119 8.65 23.18 19.07
N PRO A 120 9.64 24.02 18.78
CA PRO A 120 10.67 23.71 17.80
C PRO A 120 11.51 22.52 18.26
N GLY A 121 11.55 21.45 17.47
CA GLY A 121 12.45 20.31 17.66
C GLY A 121 13.62 20.38 16.66
N LYS A 122 14.61 19.50 16.81
CA LYS A 122 15.79 19.49 15.92
C LYS A 122 15.46 19.21 14.45
N PHE A 123 14.45 18.38 14.19
CA PHE A 123 14.10 17.94 12.84
C PHE A 123 12.63 18.09 12.48
N HIS A 124 11.74 18.16 13.48
CA HIS A 124 10.30 18.36 13.33
C HIS A 124 9.74 19.10 14.56
N ARG A 125 8.59 19.73 14.41
CA ARG A 125 7.85 20.36 15.51
C ARG A 125 7.33 19.25 16.43
N GLN A 126 7.41 19.48 17.75
CA GLN A 126 6.91 18.55 18.77
C GLN A 126 5.66 19.13 19.40
N VAL A 127 4.64 18.29 19.62
CA VAL A 127 3.41 18.72 20.31
C VAL A 127 3.71 18.98 21.77
N ALA A 128 3.33 20.16 22.25
CA ALA A 128 3.32 20.51 23.67
C ALA A 128 1.90 20.34 24.21
N TYR A 129 1.74 19.50 25.24
CA TYR A 129 0.46 19.24 25.88
C TYR A 129 0.65 18.90 27.36
N GLY A 130 -0.32 19.26 28.22
CA GLY A 130 -0.30 18.93 29.64
C GLY A 130 0.97 19.40 30.34
N LEU A 131 1.79 18.47 30.82
CA LEU A 131 3.02 18.78 31.58
C LEU A 131 4.10 19.48 30.76
N THR A 132 4.04 19.40 29.42
CA THR A 132 5.02 20.07 28.55
C THR A 132 4.57 21.44 28.06
N LEU A 133 3.32 21.83 28.32
CA LEU A 133 2.76 23.13 27.92
C LEU A 133 3.03 24.21 28.96
N PRO A 134 3.86 25.24 28.67
CA PRO A 134 4.17 26.29 29.63
C PRO A 134 3.10 27.39 29.73
N VAL A 135 2.39 27.62 28.60
CA VAL A 135 1.36 28.68 28.54
C VAL A 135 0.15 28.20 27.78
N ASP A 136 -1.03 28.62 28.13
CA ASP A 136 -2.31 28.38 27.44
C ASP A 136 -2.82 29.66 26.80
N VAL A 137 -3.35 29.56 25.58
CA VAL A 137 -3.81 30.69 24.79
C VAL A 137 -5.32 30.68 24.65
N THR A 138 -5.94 31.84 24.87
CA THR A 138 -7.35 32.05 24.58
C THR A 138 -7.52 33.08 23.48
N ILE A 139 -8.20 32.68 22.39
CA ILE A 139 -8.54 33.56 21.26
C ILE A 139 -10.06 33.71 21.26
N ASN A 140 -10.54 34.93 21.56
CA ASN A 140 -11.99 35.13 21.74
C ASN A 140 -12.74 35.42 20.44
N ASP A 141 -12.05 36.02 19.43
CA ASP A 141 -12.70 36.58 18.25
C ASP A 141 -12.61 35.69 17.00
N VAL A 142 -12.07 34.48 17.12
CA VAL A 142 -12.03 33.47 16.03
C VAL A 142 -13.13 32.44 16.25
N PRO A 143 -14.15 32.39 15.38
CA PRO A 143 -15.23 31.40 15.47
C PRO A 143 -14.76 29.95 15.46
N GLU A 144 -15.60 28.99 15.92
CA GLU A 144 -15.29 27.55 15.93
C GLU A 144 -15.09 26.97 14.52
N ASN A 145 -15.66 27.58 13.51
CA ASN A 145 -15.57 27.14 12.09
C ASN A 145 -14.35 27.69 11.35
N GLU A 146 -13.52 28.50 11.99
CA GLU A 146 -12.33 29.08 11.39
C GLU A 146 -11.05 28.54 12.02
N SER A 147 -9.98 28.52 11.22
CA SER A 147 -8.63 28.19 11.67
C SER A 147 -7.79 29.45 11.83
N ALA A 148 -6.90 29.42 12.80
CA ALA A 148 -5.97 30.51 13.07
C ALA A 148 -4.64 29.96 13.58
N GLY A 149 -3.54 30.62 13.24
CA GLY A 149 -2.22 30.24 13.71
C GLY A 149 -1.34 31.45 13.93
N PHE A 150 -0.37 31.33 14.82
CA PHE A 150 0.67 32.33 15.04
C PHE A 150 1.85 31.73 15.79
N THR A 151 2.97 32.41 15.73
CA THR A 151 4.17 32.11 16.51
C THR A 151 4.20 32.95 17.79
N LEU A 152 4.36 32.30 18.94
CA LEU A 152 4.47 32.94 20.24
C LEU A 152 5.89 32.73 20.79
N GLU A 153 6.57 33.83 21.09
CA GLU A 153 7.81 33.80 21.83
C GLU A 153 7.61 34.45 23.22
N VAL A 154 7.94 33.70 24.25
CA VAL A 154 7.92 34.16 25.63
C VAL A 154 9.35 34.39 26.06
N GLN A 155 9.70 35.65 26.37
CA GLN A 155 11.05 36.03 26.84
C GLN A 155 11.22 35.70 28.33
N PRO A 156 12.47 35.62 28.83
CA PRO A 156 12.74 35.33 30.24
C PRO A 156 12.17 36.37 31.23
N ASP A 157 11.97 37.60 30.78
CA ASP A 157 11.36 38.70 31.56
C ASP A 157 9.82 38.63 31.57
N GLY A 158 9.20 37.74 30.82
CA GLY A 158 7.77 37.60 30.68
C GLY A 158 7.15 38.42 29.54
N THR A 159 7.97 39.15 28.78
CA THR A 159 7.52 39.83 27.55
C THR A 159 7.18 38.83 26.45
N LEU A 160 6.09 39.10 25.76
CA LEU A 160 5.60 38.26 24.67
C LEU A 160 5.85 38.91 23.31
N PHE A 161 6.22 38.10 22.33
CA PHE A 161 6.26 38.48 20.92
C PHE A 161 5.38 37.52 20.14
N LEU A 162 4.43 38.06 19.40
CA LEU A 162 3.52 37.33 18.55
C LEU A 162 3.82 37.72 17.09
N SER A 163 4.05 36.72 16.25
CA SER A 163 4.39 36.87 14.83
C SER A 163 3.70 35.81 13.98
N ASP A 164 3.87 35.89 12.66
CA ASP A 164 3.41 34.89 11.68
C ASP A 164 1.91 34.58 11.79
N PHE A 165 1.07 35.61 11.80
CA PHE A 165 -0.38 35.46 11.94
C PHE A 165 -1.00 34.88 10.68
N ILE A 166 -1.71 33.77 10.83
CA ILE A 166 -2.41 33.06 9.75
C ILE A 166 -3.89 32.94 10.10
N ARG A 167 -4.80 33.23 9.17
CA ARG A 167 -6.23 32.99 9.32
C ARG A 167 -6.76 32.27 8.09
N ASN A 168 -7.41 31.13 8.27
CA ASN A 168 -7.92 30.26 7.21
C ASN A 168 -6.88 29.95 6.11
N GLY A 169 -5.61 29.76 6.51
CA GLY A 169 -4.51 29.49 5.59
C GLY A 169 -3.94 30.70 4.83
N THR A 170 -4.45 31.90 5.11
CA THR A 170 -3.94 33.15 4.55
C THR A 170 -3.02 33.82 5.56
N ASP A 171 -1.82 34.16 5.15
CA ASP A 171 -0.86 34.92 5.94
C ASP A 171 -1.33 36.39 6.05
N LEU A 172 -1.33 36.91 7.26
CA LEU A 172 -1.75 38.26 7.56
C LEU A 172 -0.51 39.14 7.77
N ASP A 173 0.20 39.50 6.71
CA ASP A 173 1.44 40.32 6.67
C ASP A 173 1.46 41.47 7.69
N GLU A 174 1.60 41.16 8.97
CA GLU A 174 1.68 42.15 10.06
C GLU A 174 2.96 42.01 10.85
N LYS A 175 3.42 43.15 11.40
CA LYS A 175 4.65 43.22 12.22
C LYS A 175 4.47 42.53 13.58
N ASP A 176 5.55 42.06 14.15
CA ASP A 176 5.60 41.47 15.46
C ASP A 176 4.90 42.33 16.50
N ILE A 177 3.96 41.72 17.22
CA ILE A 177 3.19 42.39 18.28
C ILE A 177 3.79 42.04 19.63
N LYS A 178 4.04 43.08 20.43
CA LYS A 178 4.53 42.95 21.83
C LYS A 178 3.37 42.97 22.81
N GLY A 179 3.47 42.14 23.84
CA GLY A 179 2.51 42.09 24.92
C GLY A 179 3.11 41.55 26.22
N ASN A 180 2.29 41.44 27.25
CA ASN A 180 2.65 40.81 28.51
C ASN A 180 1.72 39.65 28.82
N LEU A 181 2.17 38.76 29.70
CA LEU A 181 1.36 37.65 30.19
C LEU A 181 0.11 38.20 30.92
N LEU A 182 -1.04 37.53 30.73
CA LEU A 182 -2.34 37.84 31.26
C LEU A 182 -3.01 39.13 30.72
N ASP A 183 -2.31 39.92 29.92
CA ASP A 183 -2.89 41.08 29.25
C ASP A 183 -3.70 40.66 28.03
N SER A 184 -4.75 41.45 27.70
CA SER A 184 -5.50 41.30 26.46
C SER A 184 -4.75 41.99 25.31
N ILE A 185 -4.13 41.22 24.43
CA ILE A 185 -3.30 41.72 23.35
C ILE A 185 -4.17 41.82 22.08
N PRO A 186 -4.34 43.02 21.51
CA PRO A 186 -5.02 43.17 20.22
C PRO A 186 -4.12 42.66 19.10
N THR A 187 -4.65 41.76 18.33
CA THR A 187 -3.95 41.11 17.17
C THR A 187 -4.88 41.05 15.95
N PRO A 188 -4.38 40.75 14.75
CA PRO A 188 -5.22 40.55 13.55
C PRO A 188 -6.21 39.38 13.69
N LEU A 189 -5.96 38.46 14.62
CA LEU A 189 -6.86 37.37 14.96
C LEU A 189 -7.90 37.75 16.04
N GLY A 190 -7.91 39.02 16.47
CA GLY A 190 -8.73 39.52 17.57
C GLY A 190 -7.93 39.62 18.88
N LYS A 191 -8.61 39.64 20.00
CA LYS A 191 -8.00 39.74 21.31
C LYS A 191 -7.49 38.37 21.77
N ILE A 192 -6.19 38.30 22.02
CA ILE A 192 -5.52 37.09 22.51
C ILE A 192 -5.12 37.35 23.99
N ILE A 193 -5.39 36.37 24.82
CA ILE A 193 -4.95 36.35 26.24
C ILE A 193 -4.10 35.09 26.44
N ILE A 194 -2.92 35.25 27.00
CA ILE A 194 -1.97 34.18 27.27
C ILE A 194 -1.86 33.95 28.76
N HIS A 195 -2.28 32.76 29.20
CA HIS A 195 -2.26 32.33 30.58
C HIS A 195 -1.04 31.46 30.86
N THR A 196 -0.43 31.60 32.03
CA THR A 196 0.61 30.68 32.48
C THR A 196 0.00 29.39 33.01
N THR A 197 0.56 28.26 32.61
CA THR A 197 0.22 26.95 33.21
C THR A 197 1.07 26.71 34.47
N PRO A 198 0.74 25.69 35.28
CA PRO A 198 1.58 25.30 36.44
C PRO A 198 3.01 24.88 36.02
N ASN A 199 3.25 24.59 34.74
CA ASN A 199 4.56 24.17 34.21
C ASN A 199 5.39 25.37 33.69
N TYR A 200 4.90 26.59 33.80
CA TYR A 200 5.64 27.78 33.43
C TYR A 200 6.78 28.04 34.40
N VAL A 201 8.00 28.09 33.88
CA VAL A 201 9.20 28.42 34.67
C VAL A 201 9.63 29.84 34.34
N LYS A 202 9.54 30.74 35.33
CA LYS A 202 9.97 32.12 35.18
C LYS A 202 11.49 32.19 34.87
N GLY A 203 11.87 33.05 33.95
CA GLY A 203 13.29 33.21 33.54
C GLY A 203 13.73 32.29 32.42
N LYS A 204 12.83 31.44 31.87
CA LYS A 204 13.11 30.59 30.70
C LYS A 204 12.40 31.15 29.48
N ALA A 205 13.08 31.20 28.34
CA ALA A 205 12.47 31.53 27.07
C ALA A 205 11.73 30.32 26.49
N TYR A 206 10.60 30.56 25.84
CA TYR A 206 9.80 29.55 25.15
C TYR A 206 9.42 30.05 23.75
N THR A 207 9.52 29.21 22.75
CA THR A 207 8.98 29.46 21.40
C THR A 207 7.90 28.42 21.17
N LEU A 208 6.69 28.85 20.85
CA LEU A 208 5.52 28.01 20.62
C LEU A 208 4.88 28.41 19.30
N TYR A 209 4.56 27.43 18.49
CA TYR A 209 3.66 27.59 17.37
C TYR A 209 2.27 27.24 17.86
N VAL A 210 1.38 28.20 17.84
CA VAL A 210 -0.04 28.04 18.27
C VAL A 210 -0.87 27.89 17.02
N ASP A 211 -1.63 26.81 16.94
CA ASP A 211 -2.47 26.49 15.79
C ASP A 211 -3.88 26.13 16.27
N LYS A 212 -4.85 27.00 16.00
CA LYS A 212 -6.27 26.76 16.22
C LYS A 212 -6.86 26.15 14.97
N SER A 213 -7.25 24.90 15.05
CA SER A 213 -7.97 24.22 13.99
C SER A 213 -9.46 24.55 14.02
N ASN A 214 -10.11 24.52 12.85
CA ASN A 214 -11.56 24.50 12.77
C ASN A 214 -12.09 23.28 13.56
N LEU A 215 -13.16 23.47 14.33
CA LEU A 215 -13.74 22.44 15.19
C LEU A 215 -14.05 21.14 14.44
N TYR A 216 -14.62 21.24 13.23
CA TYR A 216 -14.92 20.08 12.40
C TYR A 216 -13.66 19.29 12.04
N ASN A 217 -12.59 19.99 11.67
CA ASN A 217 -11.32 19.36 11.32
C ASN A 217 -10.66 18.73 12.55
N ALA A 218 -10.73 19.36 13.70
CA ALA A 218 -10.22 18.83 14.95
C ALA A 218 -10.97 17.54 15.35
N VAL A 219 -12.31 17.54 15.28
CA VAL A 219 -13.15 16.37 15.53
C VAL A 219 -12.84 15.24 14.55
N ASN A 220 -12.74 15.54 13.26
CA ASN A 220 -12.46 14.55 12.24
C ASN A 220 -11.06 13.94 12.39
N SER A 221 -10.07 14.77 12.74
CA SER A 221 -8.71 14.30 13.04
C SER A 221 -8.69 13.38 14.26
N CYS A 222 -9.36 13.75 15.35
CA CYS A 222 -9.46 12.91 16.54
C CYS A 222 -10.21 11.61 16.25
N SER A 223 -11.33 11.68 15.51
CA SER A 223 -12.12 10.50 15.15
C SER A 223 -11.33 9.52 14.27
N SER A 224 -10.52 10.02 13.33
CA SER A 224 -9.68 9.16 12.46
C SER A 224 -8.55 8.46 13.22
N ASN A 225 -8.11 9.03 14.33
CA ASN A 225 -7.07 8.46 15.20
C ASN A 225 -7.64 7.53 16.29
N LEU A 226 -8.96 7.52 16.47
CA LEU A 226 -9.68 6.61 17.38
C LEU A 226 -10.01 5.30 16.65
N SER A 227 -9.68 4.18 17.27
CA SER A 227 -10.12 2.86 16.86
C SER A 227 -10.88 2.21 18.00
N VAL A 228 -12.09 1.77 17.71
CA VAL A 228 -12.98 1.10 18.67
C VAL A 228 -13.25 -0.29 18.15
N SER A 229 -13.03 -1.31 18.97
CA SER A 229 -13.21 -2.71 18.60
C SER A 229 -13.67 -3.55 19.78
N LEU A 230 -14.32 -4.67 19.50
CA LEU A 230 -14.61 -5.66 20.53
C LEU A 230 -13.37 -6.49 20.81
N ASN A 231 -13.10 -6.72 22.10
CA ASN A 231 -12.00 -7.59 22.52
C ASN A 231 -12.24 -9.04 22.06
N ASN A 232 -13.48 -9.50 22.13
CA ASN A 232 -13.95 -10.80 21.64
C ASN A 232 -15.41 -10.68 21.25
N GLU A 233 -15.85 -11.37 20.19
CA GLU A 233 -17.26 -11.37 19.73
C GLU A 233 -18.27 -11.82 20.79
N LYS A 234 -17.81 -12.59 21.80
CA LYS A 234 -18.65 -13.10 22.91
C LYS A 234 -18.50 -12.31 24.21
N ALA A 235 -17.65 -11.29 24.23
CA ALA A 235 -17.40 -10.50 25.42
C ALA A 235 -17.99 -9.09 25.29
N SER A 236 -18.63 -8.62 26.33
CA SER A 236 -19.16 -7.25 26.42
C SER A 236 -18.06 -6.21 26.75
N VAL A 237 -16.83 -6.46 26.27
CA VAL A 237 -15.67 -5.57 26.48
C VAL A 237 -15.30 -4.86 25.19
N ILE A 238 -15.32 -3.54 25.23
CA ILE A 238 -14.90 -2.66 24.14
C ILE A 238 -13.47 -2.20 24.40
N ASP A 239 -12.60 -2.40 23.43
CA ASP A 239 -11.25 -1.87 23.42
C ASP A 239 -11.21 -0.55 22.63
N LEU A 240 -10.80 0.49 23.29
CA LEU A 240 -10.59 1.82 22.74
C LEU A 240 -9.11 2.01 22.52
N SER A 241 -8.72 2.46 21.34
CA SER A 241 -7.33 2.72 20.99
C SER A 241 -7.20 4.08 20.33
N PHE A 242 -6.29 4.91 20.81
CA PHE A 242 -6.04 6.23 20.26
C PHE A 242 -4.57 6.42 19.90
N LYS A 243 -4.32 7.01 18.73
CA LYS A 243 -2.97 7.29 18.23
C LYS A 243 -2.67 8.77 18.31
N ASP A 244 -1.59 9.13 19.01
CA ASP A 244 -1.16 10.51 19.13
C ASP A 244 0.37 10.62 19.25
N THR A 245 0.89 11.79 18.98
CA THR A 245 2.30 12.13 19.22
C THR A 245 2.59 12.44 20.68
N SER A 246 1.56 12.80 21.48
CA SER A 246 1.62 12.99 22.92
C SER A 246 0.92 11.84 23.66
N THR A 247 1.65 11.13 24.48
CA THR A 247 1.11 10.01 25.29
C THR A 247 0.04 10.49 26.26
N GLN A 248 0.28 11.63 26.92
CA GLN A 248 -0.65 12.22 27.88
C GLN A 248 -1.94 12.67 27.19
N ARG A 249 -1.84 13.35 26.03
CA ARG A 249 -3.02 13.78 25.28
C ARG A 249 -3.89 12.61 24.85
N ALA A 250 -3.29 11.50 24.41
CA ALA A 250 -4.02 10.30 24.04
C ALA A 250 -4.74 9.65 25.25
N GLU A 251 -4.11 9.62 26.41
CA GLU A 251 -4.71 9.11 27.65
C GLU A 251 -5.87 10.00 28.13
N ASP A 252 -5.70 11.32 28.08
CA ASP A 252 -6.73 12.28 28.45
C ASP A 252 -7.94 12.21 27.51
N ILE A 253 -7.71 12.04 26.20
CA ILE A 253 -8.77 11.86 25.21
C ILE A 253 -9.57 10.58 25.49
N LEU A 254 -8.92 9.45 25.75
CA LEU A 254 -9.60 8.19 26.07
C LEU A 254 -10.36 8.30 27.39
N SER A 255 -9.78 8.91 28.41
CA SER A 255 -10.42 9.14 29.71
C SER A 255 -11.66 10.04 29.57
N MET A 256 -11.50 11.15 28.84
CA MET A 256 -12.61 12.09 28.60
C MET A 256 -13.71 11.46 27.76
N LEU A 257 -13.36 10.65 26.74
CA LEU A 257 -14.31 9.94 25.89
C LEU A 257 -15.19 9.00 26.73
N ILE A 258 -14.59 8.23 27.64
CA ILE A 258 -15.32 7.34 28.54
C ILE A 258 -16.20 8.18 29.51
N SER A 259 -15.70 9.29 30.01
CA SER A 259 -16.45 10.17 30.92
C SER A 259 -17.68 10.78 30.24
N VAL A 260 -17.49 11.38 29.06
CA VAL A 260 -18.58 12.00 28.29
C VAL A 260 -19.62 10.95 27.86
N TYR A 261 -19.16 9.75 27.43
CA TYR A 261 -20.09 8.64 27.15
C TYR A 261 -20.95 8.30 28.35
N ASN A 262 -20.36 8.15 29.53
CA ASN A 262 -21.06 7.85 30.77
C ASN A 262 -22.04 8.96 31.18
N GLU A 263 -21.62 10.20 31.05
CA GLU A 263 -22.50 11.37 31.35
C GLU A 263 -23.69 11.42 30.40
N ASN A 264 -23.46 11.20 29.10
CA ASN A 264 -24.54 11.18 28.12
C ASN A 264 -25.51 10.02 28.40
N TRP A 265 -24.98 8.83 28.70
CA TRP A 265 -25.79 7.67 29.05
C TRP A 265 -26.71 7.95 30.27
N VAL A 266 -26.14 8.53 31.33
CA VAL A 266 -26.91 8.92 32.52
C VAL A 266 -27.95 9.98 32.16
N LYS A 267 -27.57 10.99 31.37
CA LYS A 267 -28.50 12.04 30.92
C LYS A 267 -29.66 11.46 30.13
N ASP A 268 -29.39 10.54 29.19
CA ASP A 268 -30.41 9.91 28.38
C ASP A 268 -31.38 9.06 29.25
N LYS A 269 -30.83 8.26 30.16
CA LYS A 269 -31.63 7.46 31.09
C LYS A 269 -32.50 8.35 31.98
N ASN A 270 -31.93 9.43 32.52
CA ASN A 270 -32.70 10.38 33.35
C ASN A 270 -33.80 11.08 32.54
N GLN A 271 -33.55 11.45 31.29
CA GLN A 271 -34.55 12.07 30.44
C GLN A 271 -35.75 11.14 30.18
N ILE A 272 -35.45 9.84 29.93
CA ILE A 272 -36.51 8.82 29.81
C ILE A 272 -37.28 8.68 31.12
N ALA A 273 -36.59 8.60 32.27
CA ALA A 273 -37.22 8.47 33.57
C ALA A 273 -38.10 9.68 33.93
N VAL A 274 -37.64 10.92 33.62
CA VAL A 274 -38.45 12.13 33.81
C VAL A 274 -39.71 12.09 32.92
N SER A 275 -39.59 11.76 31.66
CA SER A 275 -40.76 11.63 30.77
C SER A 275 -41.75 10.59 31.27
N THR A 276 -41.23 9.46 31.77
CA THR A 276 -42.06 8.39 32.37
C THR A 276 -42.77 8.89 33.66
N SER A 277 -42.07 9.62 34.52
CA SER A 277 -42.65 10.20 35.75
C SER A 277 -43.74 11.21 35.42
N MET A 278 -43.52 12.10 34.45
CA MET A 278 -44.58 13.05 34.01
C MET A 278 -45.81 12.31 33.51
N PHE A 279 -45.66 11.27 32.70
CA PHE A 279 -46.73 10.45 32.22
C PHE A 279 -47.55 9.77 33.35
N ILE A 280 -46.83 9.13 34.29
CA ILE A 280 -47.47 8.43 35.39
C ILE A 280 -48.24 9.42 36.29
N ASN A 281 -47.66 10.59 36.59
CA ASN A 281 -48.26 11.62 37.42
C ASN A 281 -49.53 12.22 36.79
N GLU A 282 -49.48 12.50 35.45
CA GLU A 282 -50.69 12.93 34.72
C GLU A 282 -51.80 11.88 34.86
N ARG A 283 -51.41 10.61 34.72
CA ARG A 283 -52.36 9.53 34.76
C ARG A 283 -52.95 9.28 36.16
N LEU A 284 -52.15 9.38 37.23
CA LEU A 284 -52.60 9.30 38.60
C LEU A 284 -53.67 10.34 38.87
N GLY A 285 -53.47 11.61 38.44
CA GLY A 285 -54.48 12.66 38.63
C GLY A 285 -55.82 12.37 37.97
N VAL A 286 -55.78 11.78 36.73
CA VAL A 286 -57.05 11.36 36.07
C VAL A 286 -57.73 10.24 36.81
N ILE A 287 -57.02 9.22 37.27
CA ILE A 287 -57.59 8.08 37.98
C ILE A 287 -58.12 8.50 39.37
N GLU A 288 -57.45 9.36 40.07
CA GLU A 288 -57.87 9.93 41.36
C GLU A 288 -59.21 10.65 41.23
N GLN A 289 -59.34 11.49 40.16
CA GLN A 289 -60.60 12.13 39.87
C GLN A 289 -61.73 11.12 39.52
N GLU A 290 -61.44 10.14 38.71
CA GLU A 290 -62.38 9.09 38.31
C GLU A 290 -62.78 8.23 39.51
N LEU A 291 -61.89 7.96 40.46
CA LEU A 291 -62.15 7.18 41.67
C LEU A 291 -63.06 7.99 42.62
N GLY A 292 -62.75 9.29 42.79
CA GLY A 292 -63.57 10.18 43.57
C GLY A 292 -65.05 10.24 43.09
N ASN A 293 -65.26 10.28 41.77
CA ASN A 293 -66.62 10.29 41.23
C ASN A 293 -67.35 8.95 41.49
N VAL A 294 -66.63 7.83 41.39
CA VAL A 294 -67.26 6.50 41.69
C VAL A 294 -67.56 6.33 43.17
N ASP A 295 -66.71 6.85 44.06
CA ASP A 295 -66.89 6.85 45.47
C ASP A 295 -68.12 7.70 45.86
N GLU A 296 -68.29 8.85 45.19
CA GLU A 296 -69.50 9.71 45.38
C GLU A 296 -70.74 9.00 44.85
N ASP A 297 -70.70 8.30 43.70
CA ASP A 297 -71.76 7.52 43.15
C ASP A 297 -72.20 6.36 44.09
N ILE A 298 -71.24 5.66 44.71
CA ILE A 298 -71.50 4.60 45.70
C ILE A 298 -72.17 5.19 46.97
N SER A 299 -71.63 6.28 47.49
CA SER A 299 -72.06 6.92 48.67
C SER A 299 -73.44 7.49 48.49
N SER A 300 -73.78 8.15 47.41
CA SER A 300 -75.10 8.71 47.13
C SER A 300 -76.09 7.61 46.92
N TYR A 301 -75.76 6.52 46.21
CA TYR A 301 -76.65 5.39 46.02
C TYR A 301 -76.95 4.65 47.30
N LYS A 302 -76.00 4.40 48.21
CA LYS A 302 -76.15 3.78 49.50
C LYS A 302 -77.03 4.65 50.45
N SER A 303 -76.90 5.95 50.39
CA SER A 303 -77.61 6.93 51.11
C SER A 303 -79.07 7.02 50.69
N GLU A 304 -79.37 6.96 49.40
CA GLU A 304 -80.70 7.12 48.83
C GLU A 304 -81.61 5.87 49.02
N HIS A 305 -80.99 4.66 49.11
CA HIS A 305 -81.78 3.41 49.12
C HIS A 305 -81.77 2.61 50.40
N LEU A 306 -81.21 3.07 51.50
CA LEU A 306 -81.29 2.50 52.90
C LEU A 306 -81.21 0.94 52.93
N LEU A 307 -80.25 0.34 52.36
CA LEU A 307 -80.08 -1.08 52.17
C LEU A 307 -79.42 -1.78 53.38
N PRO A 308 -80.17 -2.69 54.14
CA PRO A 308 -79.48 -3.53 55.10
C PRO A 308 -78.96 -4.84 54.44
N ASP A 309 -77.96 -5.34 55.02
CA ASP A 309 -77.10 -6.46 54.78
C ASP A 309 -77.73 -7.72 54.17
N VAL A 310 -77.34 -8.02 52.86
CA VAL A 310 -77.75 -9.31 52.24
C VAL A 310 -76.46 -10.19 52.22
N GLN A 311 -75.92 -10.42 53.37
CA GLN A 311 -74.59 -10.87 53.54
C GLN A 311 -74.33 -12.40 53.58
N ALA A 312 -75.26 -13.25 53.84
CA ALA A 312 -74.94 -14.64 54.15
C ALA A 312 -74.91 -15.62 52.92
N ALA A 313 -75.68 -15.34 51.87
CA ALA A 313 -75.75 -16.24 50.71
C ALA A 313 -74.78 -15.79 49.55
N SER A 314 -74.32 -14.54 49.64
CA SER A 314 -73.56 -13.93 48.63
C SER A 314 -72.04 -14.21 48.77
N ASN A 315 -71.57 -14.54 49.98
CA ASN A 315 -70.12 -14.60 50.28
C ASN A 315 -69.38 -15.71 49.51
N MET A 316 -69.96 -16.81 49.20
CA MET A 316 -69.34 -17.92 48.48
C MET A 316 -69.16 -17.62 46.95
N TYR A 317 -70.20 -17.03 46.36
CA TYR A 317 -70.18 -16.63 44.96
C TYR A 317 -69.39 -15.31 44.79
N MET A 318 -69.39 -14.45 45.84
CA MET A 318 -68.56 -13.27 45.85
C MET A 318 -67.06 -13.56 45.85
N ALA A 319 -66.57 -14.57 46.53
CA ALA A 319 -65.18 -14.96 46.53
C ALA A 319 -64.74 -15.40 45.14
N GLN A 320 -65.54 -16.21 44.45
CA GLN A 320 -65.24 -16.66 43.08
C GLN A 320 -65.36 -15.53 42.03
N SER A 321 -66.40 -14.68 42.17
CA SER A 321 -66.59 -13.48 41.36
C SER A 321 -65.48 -12.46 41.65
N SER A 322 -65.02 -12.31 42.89
CA SER A 322 -63.90 -11.41 43.29
C SER A 322 -62.60 -11.87 42.66
N ALA A 323 -62.31 -13.17 42.65
CA ALA A 323 -61.10 -13.69 42.03
C ALA A 323 -61.11 -13.46 40.49
N THR A 324 -62.22 -13.77 39.82
CA THR A 324 -62.34 -13.53 38.35
C THR A 324 -62.30 -12.04 38.03
N ASN A 325 -62.96 -11.22 38.91
CA ASN A 325 -62.93 -9.77 38.73
C ASN A 325 -61.49 -9.16 38.94
N ALA A 326 -60.74 -9.72 39.88
CA ALA A 326 -59.36 -9.30 40.07
C ALA A 326 -58.48 -9.58 38.77
N GLN A 327 -58.75 -10.73 38.14
CA GLN A 327 -58.09 -11.06 36.86
C GLN A 327 -58.56 -10.14 35.72
N ILE A 328 -59.88 -9.91 35.58
CA ILE A 328 -60.46 -8.97 34.61
C ILE A 328 -59.88 -7.57 34.84
N LEU A 329 -59.68 -7.17 36.05
CA LEU A 329 -59.19 -5.94 36.50
C LEU A 329 -57.70 -5.75 36.05
N ALA A 330 -56.86 -6.74 36.36
CA ALA A 330 -55.46 -6.73 35.96
C ALA A 330 -55.33 -6.61 34.42
N LEU A 331 -56.09 -7.39 33.66
CA LEU A 331 -56.16 -7.34 32.22
C LEU A 331 -56.72 -6.01 31.67
N ASN A 332 -57.71 -5.39 32.32
CA ASN A 332 -58.23 -4.08 31.93
C ASN A 332 -57.16 -2.98 32.16
N ASN A 333 -56.41 -3.07 33.25
CA ASN A 333 -55.31 -2.15 33.53
C ASN A 333 -54.22 -2.23 32.41
N GLN A 334 -53.83 -3.44 32.05
CA GLN A 334 -52.92 -3.67 30.94
C GLN A 334 -53.51 -3.15 29.62
N LEU A 335 -54.77 -3.47 29.31
CA LEU A 335 -55.44 -3.00 28.10
C LEU A 335 -55.51 -1.46 28.04
N TYR A 336 -55.78 -0.84 29.16
CA TYR A 336 -55.83 0.60 29.27
C TYR A 336 -54.47 1.25 28.97
N MET A 337 -53.43 0.75 29.61
CA MET A 337 -52.06 1.25 29.37
C MET A 337 -51.63 1.01 27.92
N THR A 338 -51.96 -0.18 27.40
CA THR A 338 -51.67 -0.52 26.02
C THR A 338 -52.38 0.41 25.02
N ARG A 339 -53.66 0.73 25.23
CA ARG A 339 -54.41 1.70 24.41
C ARG A 339 -53.89 3.12 24.53
N TYR A 340 -53.48 3.52 25.73
CA TYR A 340 -52.90 4.84 25.93
C TYR A 340 -51.61 5.00 25.15
N ILE A 341 -50.69 4.06 25.27
CA ILE A 341 -49.41 4.10 24.52
C ILE A 341 -49.66 4.07 23.01
N ARG A 342 -50.64 3.28 22.56
CA ARG A 342 -51.06 3.28 21.16
C ARG A 342 -51.52 4.65 20.68
N ASN A 343 -52.37 5.32 21.45
CA ASN A 343 -52.89 6.64 21.11
C ASN A 343 -51.77 7.72 21.17
N TYR A 344 -50.89 7.60 22.15
CA TYR A 344 -49.69 8.47 22.25
C TYR A 344 -48.80 8.31 21.01
N LEU A 345 -48.55 7.07 20.58
CA LEU A 345 -47.83 6.76 19.35
C LEU A 345 -48.58 7.20 18.09
N ALA A 346 -49.90 7.11 18.04
CA ALA A 346 -50.68 7.51 16.87
C ALA A 346 -50.73 9.02 16.68
N ASN A 347 -50.49 9.82 17.73
CA ASN A 347 -50.49 11.27 17.65
C ASN A 347 -49.21 11.81 17.04
N ASP A 348 -49.31 12.49 15.90
CA ASP A 348 -48.18 13.04 15.17
C ASP A 348 -47.44 14.15 15.92
N ALA A 349 -48.09 14.84 16.86
CA ALA A 349 -47.46 15.84 17.71
C ALA A 349 -46.37 15.23 18.62
N ASN A 350 -46.42 13.94 18.89
CA ASN A 350 -45.50 13.23 19.78
C ASN A 350 -44.33 12.56 19.02
N ARG A 351 -44.16 12.83 17.72
CA ARG A 351 -43.10 12.17 16.91
C ARG A 351 -41.67 12.42 17.42
N THR A 352 -41.44 13.55 18.03
CA THR A 352 -40.12 13.97 18.54
C THR A 352 -39.98 13.77 20.05
N GLN A 353 -40.99 13.23 20.69
CA GLN A 353 -41.01 13.00 22.13
C GLN A 353 -40.66 11.54 22.45
N LEU A 354 -39.95 11.36 23.57
CA LEU A 354 -39.62 10.03 24.06
C LEU A 354 -40.89 9.28 24.50
N LEU A 355 -40.89 8.01 24.20
CA LEU A 355 -41.94 7.11 24.69
C LEU A 355 -41.69 6.76 26.15
N PRO A 356 -42.75 6.66 26.97
CA PRO A 356 -42.59 6.25 28.35
C PRO A 356 -41.94 4.85 28.43
N ALA A 357 -40.84 4.75 29.10
CA ALA A 357 -40.21 3.47 29.42
C ALA A 357 -40.88 2.89 30.67
N ASN A 358 -40.92 1.61 30.80
CA ASN A 358 -41.62 0.93 31.88
C ASN A 358 -43.15 1.26 31.90
N SER A 359 -43.76 1.22 30.75
CA SER A 359 -45.12 1.64 30.47
C SER A 359 -46.20 0.82 31.18
N GLY A 360 -45.82 -0.22 31.91
CA GLY A 360 -46.76 -1.16 32.53
C GLY A 360 -47.43 -2.12 31.54
N ILE A 361 -47.01 -2.18 30.32
CA ILE A 361 -47.41 -3.19 29.36
C ILE A 361 -46.56 -4.43 29.68
N GLU A 362 -47.24 -5.48 30.18
CA GLU A 362 -46.55 -6.76 30.43
C GLU A 362 -46.27 -7.52 29.13
N SER A 363 -45.46 -6.85 28.26
CA SER A 363 -44.97 -7.41 27.01
C SER A 363 -43.53 -6.97 26.79
N ALA A 364 -42.60 -7.84 27.13
CA ALA A 364 -41.17 -7.57 26.98
C ALA A 364 -40.77 -7.17 25.54
N ASN A 365 -41.49 -7.70 24.55
CA ASN A 365 -41.24 -7.34 23.13
C ASN A 365 -41.60 -5.86 22.89
N ILE A 366 -42.73 -5.37 23.38
CA ILE A 366 -43.18 -4.00 23.21
C ILE A 366 -42.24 -3.07 23.99
N GLU A 367 -41.88 -3.43 25.20
CA GLU A 367 -40.91 -2.63 26.01
C GLU A 367 -39.56 -2.55 25.39
N SER A 368 -39.05 -3.67 24.82
CA SER A 368 -37.77 -3.67 24.07
C SER A 368 -37.83 -2.77 22.84
N GLN A 369 -38.91 -2.84 22.05
CA GLN A 369 -39.11 -1.99 20.87
C GLN A 369 -39.20 -0.49 21.28
N ILE A 370 -39.88 -0.17 22.41
CA ILE A 370 -39.95 1.19 22.95
C ILE A 370 -38.54 1.67 23.37
N ALA A 371 -37.79 0.84 24.06
CA ALA A 371 -36.42 1.19 24.49
C ALA A 371 -35.52 1.47 23.30
N GLU A 372 -35.56 0.64 22.25
CA GLU A 372 -34.77 0.84 21.04
C GLU A 372 -35.23 2.09 20.28
N TYR A 373 -36.54 2.32 20.15
CA TYR A 373 -37.08 3.56 19.58
C TYR A 373 -36.57 4.80 20.32
N ASN A 374 -36.66 4.81 21.64
CA ASN A 374 -36.16 5.93 22.47
C ASN A 374 -34.66 6.17 22.25
N LYS A 375 -33.88 5.11 22.19
CA LYS A 375 -32.44 5.18 21.93
C LYS A 375 -32.15 5.85 20.59
N GLN A 376 -32.81 5.40 19.52
CA GLN A 376 -32.64 5.97 18.19
C GLN A 376 -33.16 7.40 18.10
N LEU A 377 -34.24 7.72 18.80
CA LEU A 377 -34.77 9.08 18.84
C LEU A 377 -33.79 10.04 19.55
N LEU A 378 -33.14 9.61 20.63
CA LEU A 378 -32.10 10.39 21.31
C LEU A 378 -30.90 10.62 20.39
N GLN A 379 -30.45 9.60 19.68
CA GLN A 379 -29.38 9.73 18.69
C GLN A 379 -29.76 10.72 17.57
N ARG A 380 -30.97 10.61 17.06
CA ARG A 380 -31.51 11.54 16.05
C ARG A 380 -31.54 12.98 16.58
N ASN A 381 -32.03 13.18 17.81
CA ASN A 381 -32.09 14.51 18.42
C ASN A 381 -30.68 15.10 18.66
N SER A 382 -29.74 14.29 19.06
CA SER A 382 -28.34 14.67 19.17
C SER A 382 -27.73 15.10 17.81
N LEU A 383 -28.07 14.37 16.74
CA LEU A 383 -27.62 14.71 15.38
C LEU A 383 -28.24 16.04 14.91
N VAL A 384 -29.50 16.26 15.13
CA VAL A 384 -30.20 17.52 14.77
C VAL A 384 -29.68 18.71 15.55
N ALA A 385 -29.30 18.52 16.82
CA ALA A 385 -28.67 19.59 17.61
C ALA A 385 -27.33 20.08 17.02
N ASN A 386 -26.66 19.23 16.24
CA ASN A 386 -25.36 19.50 15.65
C ASN A 386 -25.38 19.62 14.10
N SER A 387 -26.55 19.47 13.45
CA SER A 387 -26.69 19.54 12.01
C SER A 387 -28.09 20.05 11.60
N SER A 388 -28.32 20.32 10.33
CA SER A 388 -29.66 20.68 9.83
C SER A 388 -30.57 19.46 9.84
N ALA A 389 -31.88 19.71 10.06
CA ALA A 389 -32.93 18.70 9.90
C ALA A 389 -33.02 18.08 8.47
N GLU A 390 -32.43 18.76 7.48
CA GLU A 390 -32.38 18.33 6.08
C GLU A 390 -31.16 17.43 5.78
N ASN A 391 -30.37 17.11 6.79
CA ASN A 391 -29.24 16.20 6.64
C ASN A 391 -29.75 14.80 6.20
N PRO A 392 -29.22 14.20 5.13
CA PRO A 392 -29.65 12.86 4.67
C PRO A 392 -29.65 11.81 5.77
N LEU A 393 -28.68 11.82 6.66
CA LEU A 393 -28.62 10.91 7.81
C LEU A 393 -29.78 11.12 8.80
N VAL A 394 -30.19 12.35 9.02
CA VAL A 394 -31.36 12.67 9.86
C VAL A 394 -32.64 12.19 9.18
N MET A 395 -32.76 12.36 7.88
CA MET A 395 -33.91 11.88 7.09
C MET A 395 -34.01 10.36 7.11
N ASP A 396 -32.88 9.66 6.96
CA ASP A 396 -32.83 8.20 7.03
C ASP A 396 -33.25 7.72 8.44
N MET A 397 -32.79 8.39 9.49
CA MET A 397 -33.18 8.10 10.85
C MET A 397 -34.68 8.38 11.10
N ASP A 398 -35.20 9.46 10.56
CA ASP A 398 -36.63 9.79 10.65
C ASP A 398 -37.48 8.73 9.96
N GLN A 399 -37.04 8.20 8.82
CA GLN A 399 -37.70 7.10 8.12
C GLN A 399 -37.64 5.78 8.91
N ALA A 400 -36.46 5.48 9.50
CA ALA A 400 -36.29 4.34 10.37
C ALA A 400 -37.20 4.42 11.62
N LEU A 401 -37.24 5.57 12.30
CA LEU A 401 -38.11 5.84 13.44
C LEU A 401 -39.58 5.74 13.09
N ALA A 402 -39.98 6.23 11.92
CA ALA A 402 -41.35 6.07 11.43
C ALA A 402 -41.72 4.58 11.22
N SER A 403 -40.77 3.82 10.67
CA SER A 403 -40.95 2.36 10.46
C SER A 403 -41.05 1.60 11.78
N MET A 404 -40.17 1.95 12.74
CA MET A 404 -40.21 1.36 14.09
C MET A 404 -41.52 1.71 14.82
N ARG A 405 -41.96 2.99 14.75
CA ARG A 405 -43.24 3.45 15.31
C ARG A 405 -44.40 2.63 14.75
N GLY A 406 -44.44 2.40 13.44
CA GLY A 406 -45.41 1.53 12.79
C GLY A 406 -45.34 0.08 13.28
N ALA A 407 -44.15 -0.44 13.52
CA ALA A 407 -43.95 -1.78 14.06
C ALA A 407 -44.45 -1.89 15.50
N ILE A 408 -44.16 -0.92 16.36
CA ILE A 408 -44.62 -0.84 17.74
C ILE A 408 -46.15 -0.76 17.77
N ILE A 409 -46.78 0.08 16.94
CA ILE A 409 -48.23 0.18 16.83
C ILE A 409 -48.86 -1.18 16.50
N ARG A 410 -48.31 -1.89 15.49
CA ARG A 410 -48.81 -3.25 15.13
C ARG A 410 -48.63 -4.23 16.27
N SER A 411 -47.53 -4.22 16.99
CA SER A 411 -47.30 -5.08 18.16
C SER A 411 -48.29 -4.78 19.28
N ILE A 412 -48.56 -3.49 19.52
CA ILE A 412 -49.56 -3.01 20.47
C ILE A 412 -51.00 -3.42 20.06
N ASP A 413 -51.34 -3.26 18.76
CA ASP A 413 -52.66 -3.67 18.27
C ASP A 413 -52.89 -5.18 18.45
N ASN A 414 -51.89 -6.02 18.19
CA ASN A 414 -51.94 -7.45 18.47
C ASN A 414 -52.13 -7.74 19.99
N GLN A 415 -51.42 -7.03 20.84
CA GLN A 415 -51.57 -7.16 22.30
C GLN A 415 -52.99 -6.77 22.76
N ILE A 416 -53.53 -5.68 22.19
CA ILE A 416 -54.93 -5.25 22.47
C ILE A 416 -55.94 -6.36 22.10
N VAL A 417 -55.76 -7.00 20.93
CA VAL A 417 -56.62 -8.12 20.50
C VAL A 417 -56.53 -9.27 21.50
N THR A 418 -55.31 -9.63 21.91
CA THR A 418 -55.08 -10.71 22.89
C THR A 418 -55.74 -10.42 24.21
N LEU A 419 -55.50 -9.22 24.79
CA LEU A 419 -56.07 -8.78 26.06
C LEU A 419 -57.60 -8.73 25.98
N ASN A 420 -58.16 -8.19 24.88
CA ASN A 420 -59.62 -8.19 24.70
C ASN A 420 -60.20 -9.59 24.62
N SER A 421 -59.54 -10.55 23.99
CA SER A 421 -59.99 -11.96 23.93
C SER A 421 -59.99 -12.60 25.32
N GLN A 422 -58.92 -12.38 26.10
CA GLN A 422 -58.82 -12.87 27.48
C GLN A 422 -59.94 -12.27 28.39
N ILE A 423 -60.14 -10.94 28.34
CA ILE A 423 -61.19 -10.24 29.08
C ILE A 423 -62.54 -10.77 28.66
N LYS A 424 -62.77 -10.98 27.37
CA LYS A 424 -64.07 -11.54 26.88
C LYS A 424 -64.34 -12.92 27.45
N SER A 425 -63.39 -13.82 27.49
CA SER A 425 -63.46 -15.16 28.05
C SER A 425 -63.76 -15.08 29.55
N LEU A 426 -63.03 -14.23 30.31
CA LEU A 426 -63.32 -14.10 31.74
C LEU A 426 -64.65 -13.46 32.00
N ARG A 427 -65.14 -12.50 31.21
CA ARG A 427 -66.53 -11.94 31.33
C ARG A 427 -67.58 -12.93 31.05
N GLN A 428 -67.42 -13.90 30.14
CA GLN A 428 -68.34 -14.99 29.90
C GLN A 428 -68.43 -15.89 31.13
N THR A 429 -67.30 -16.21 31.75
CA THR A 429 -67.25 -16.95 33.01
C THR A 429 -67.96 -16.19 34.14
N GLU A 430 -67.74 -14.90 34.23
CA GLU A 430 -68.34 -14.00 35.18
C GLU A 430 -69.93 -13.90 35.00
N GLN A 431 -70.34 -13.74 33.70
CA GLN A 431 -71.81 -13.75 33.39
C GLN A 431 -72.49 -15.07 33.80
N GLN A 432 -71.82 -16.20 33.63
CA GLN A 432 -72.31 -17.47 34.10
C GLN A 432 -72.40 -17.50 35.63
N THR A 433 -71.48 -16.93 36.36
CA THR A 433 -71.45 -16.83 37.82
C THR A 433 -72.54 -15.85 38.30
N THR A 434 -72.68 -14.68 37.66
CA THR A 434 -73.64 -13.63 37.96
C THR A 434 -75.08 -14.03 37.64
N SER A 435 -75.32 -14.82 36.56
CA SER A 435 -76.67 -15.37 36.27
C SER A 435 -77.17 -16.34 37.34
N ARG A 436 -76.29 -16.97 38.11
CA ARG A 436 -76.64 -17.78 39.29
C ARG A 436 -76.89 -16.90 40.52
N ILE A 437 -76.43 -15.69 40.57
CA ILE A 437 -76.72 -14.69 41.62
C ILE A 437 -78.01 -13.90 41.31
N ALA A 438 -78.45 -13.83 40.05
CA ALA A 438 -79.53 -12.99 39.54
C ALA A 438 -80.94 -13.43 39.89
N ALA A 439 -81.10 -14.28 40.89
CA ALA A 439 -82.41 -14.51 41.54
C ALA A 439 -82.75 -13.41 42.61
N ASN A 440 -81.89 -12.34 42.82
CA ASN A 440 -82.07 -11.28 43.83
C ASN A 440 -81.90 -9.87 43.23
N PRO A 441 -82.43 -8.87 43.81
CA PRO A 441 -83.06 -7.69 43.20
C PRO A 441 -82.11 -6.75 42.50
N THR A 442 -82.62 -5.96 41.54
CA THR A 442 -82.00 -5.00 40.63
C THR A 442 -81.02 -4.01 41.29
N GLN A 443 -81.28 -3.66 42.59
CA GLN A 443 -80.45 -2.74 43.36
C GLN A 443 -79.10 -3.30 43.77
N ALA A 444 -79.08 -4.60 44.19
CA ALA A 444 -77.82 -5.30 44.50
C ALA A 444 -76.93 -5.43 43.29
N LYS A 445 -77.50 -5.63 42.09
CA LYS A 445 -76.79 -5.72 40.83
C LYS A 445 -76.10 -4.40 40.42
N TYR A 446 -76.78 -3.24 40.64
CA TYR A 446 -76.21 -1.92 40.36
C TYR A 446 -75.03 -1.64 41.28
N LEU A 447 -75.21 -1.75 42.62
CA LEU A 447 -74.19 -1.54 43.60
C LEU A 447 -72.96 -2.40 43.37
N LEU A 448 -73.09 -3.68 43.05
CA LEU A 448 -72.06 -4.61 42.72
C LEU A 448 -71.28 -4.14 41.47
N SER A 449 -71.97 -3.55 40.47
CA SER A 449 -71.42 -3.02 39.28
C SER A 449 -70.48 -1.83 39.52
N VAL A 450 -70.96 -0.92 40.39
CA VAL A 450 -70.22 0.31 40.76
C VAL A 450 -69.08 -0.02 41.72
N GLU A 451 -69.24 -0.89 42.70
CA GLU A 451 -68.18 -1.40 43.59
C GLU A 451 -67.10 -2.14 42.79
N ARG A 452 -67.49 -2.82 41.70
CA ARG A 452 -66.52 -3.43 40.77
C ARG A 452 -65.71 -2.37 40.03
N GLN A 453 -66.34 -1.27 39.56
CA GLN A 453 -65.67 -0.18 38.91
C GLN A 453 -64.68 0.50 39.87
N GLN A 454 -65.10 0.71 41.14
CA GLN A 454 -64.27 1.25 42.22
C GLN A 454 -62.99 0.41 42.41
N LYS A 455 -63.17 -0.93 42.62
CA LYS A 455 -62.05 -1.84 42.79
C LYS A 455 -61.12 -1.85 41.58
N VAL A 456 -61.68 -1.73 40.34
CA VAL A 456 -60.85 -1.60 39.10
C VAL A 456 -60.00 -0.37 39.17
N LYS A 457 -60.60 0.78 39.52
CA LYS A 457 -59.86 2.08 39.55
C LYS A 457 -58.88 2.16 40.71
N GLU A 458 -59.24 1.61 41.88
CA GLU A 458 -58.39 1.53 43.07
C GLU A 458 -57.09 0.72 42.74
N ALA A 459 -57.26 -0.45 42.15
CA ALA A 459 -56.14 -1.29 41.80
C ALA A 459 -55.28 -0.68 40.70
N LEU A 460 -55.90 0.03 39.74
CA LEU A 460 -55.12 0.78 38.74
C LEU A 460 -54.32 1.92 39.37
N TYR A 461 -54.91 2.63 40.31
CA TYR A 461 -54.28 3.67 41.09
C TYR A 461 -53.05 3.15 41.87
N LEU A 462 -53.23 2.04 42.62
CA LEU A 462 -52.16 1.38 43.35
C LEU A 462 -51.03 0.87 42.41
N PHE A 463 -51.41 0.32 41.27
CA PHE A 463 -50.45 -0.09 40.25
C PHE A 463 -49.62 1.07 39.71
N LEU A 464 -50.27 2.21 39.41
CA LEU A 464 -49.58 3.40 38.93
C LEU A 464 -48.67 4.01 40.02
N LEU A 465 -49.11 3.99 41.29
CA LEU A 465 -48.26 4.36 42.40
C LEU A 465 -47.03 3.49 42.53
N GLN A 466 -47.20 2.17 42.43
CA GLN A 466 -46.07 1.24 42.41
C GLN A 466 -45.11 1.55 41.25
N LYS A 467 -45.62 1.79 40.04
CA LYS A 467 -44.82 2.14 38.89
C LYS A 467 -44.11 3.49 39.03
N ARG A 468 -44.74 4.46 39.69
CA ARG A 468 -44.07 5.74 40.05
C ARG A 468 -42.85 5.51 40.95
N GLU A 469 -43.04 4.75 42.03
CA GLU A 469 -41.97 4.43 42.97
C GLU A 469 -40.83 3.64 42.30
N GLU A 470 -41.19 2.66 41.49
CA GLU A 470 -40.16 1.93 40.70
C GLU A 470 -39.36 2.85 39.78
N ASN A 471 -40.03 3.82 39.13
CA ASN A 471 -39.37 4.76 38.23
C ASN A 471 -38.51 5.77 39.02
N GLU A 472 -38.96 6.27 40.15
CA GLU A 472 -38.20 7.18 41.04
C GLU A 472 -36.95 6.46 41.61
N LEU A 473 -37.09 5.19 42.02
CA LEU A 473 -35.96 4.37 42.43
C LEU A 473 -34.96 4.16 41.27
N SER A 474 -35.44 3.86 40.06
CA SER A 474 -34.61 3.70 38.88
C SER A 474 -33.82 4.99 38.56
N GLN A 475 -34.47 6.15 38.70
CA GLN A 475 -33.81 7.47 38.52
C GLN A 475 -32.78 7.73 39.59
N ALA A 476 -33.09 7.46 40.86
CA ALA A 476 -32.19 7.70 42.00
C ALA A 476 -30.93 6.82 41.97
N PHE A 477 -31.02 5.62 41.41
CA PHE A 477 -29.95 4.63 41.31
C PHE A 477 -29.37 4.49 39.91
N THR A 478 -29.52 5.49 39.01
CA THR A 478 -28.91 5.46 37.68
C THR A 478 -27.39 5.48 37.82
N ALA A 479 -26.76 4.31 37.61
CA ALA A 479 -25.31 4.13 37.60
C ALA A 479 -24.78 4.14 36.16
N TYR A 480 -23.49 4.38 36.02
CA TYR A 480 -22.81 4.27 34.73
C TYR A 480 -22.96 2.87 34.12
N ASN A 481 -23.26 2.82 32.83
CA ASN A 481 -23.33 1.58 32.05
C ASN A 481 -21.97 0.92 31.86
N THR A 482 -20.91 1.67 32.09
CA THR A 482 -19.56 1.17 31.86
C THR A 482 -18.84 0.86 33.15
N ARG A 483 -17.89 -0.09 33.07
CA ARG A 483 -16.85 -0.33 34.06
C ARG A 483 -15.52 -0.34 33.35
N ILE A 484 -14.62 0.54 33.76
CA ILE A 484 -13.25 0.56 33.26
C ILE A 484 -12.57 -0.74 33.74
N VAL A 485 -12.19 -1.60 32.79
CA VAL A 485 -11.43 -2.84 33.05
C VAL A 485 -9.96 -2.48 33.07
N THR A 486 -9.53 -1.72 32.07
CA THR A 486 -8.15 -1.26 31.96
C THR A 486 -8.17 0.24 31.70
N PRO A 487 -7.58 1.06 32.58
CA PRO A 487 -7.50 2.50 32.36
C PRO A 487 -6.62 2.82 31.15
N PRO A 488 -6.72 4.01 30.54
CA PRO A 488 -5.86 4.40 29.45
C PRO A 488 -4.38 4.20 29.78
N HIS A 489 -3.70 3.40 28.99
CA HIS A 489 -2.29 3.04 29.16
C HIS A 489 -1.68 2.63 27.84
N GLY A 490 -0.38 2.46 27.78
CA GLY A 490 0.31 1.94 26.59
C GLY A 490 1.83 1.94 26.72
N SER A 491 2.48 1.45 25.69
CA SER A 491 3.94 1.39 25.65
C SER A 491 4.57 2.77 25.55
N MET A 492 5.68 3.00 26.25
CA MET A 492 6.52 4.19 26.06
C MET A 492 7.28 4.16 24.72
N LEU A 493 7.28 3.03 24.01
CA LEU A 493 7.88 2.94 22.70
C LEU A 493 6.88 3.37 21.63
N PRO A 494 7.29 4.16 20.61
CA PRO A 494 6.42 4.59 19.54
C PRO A 494 5.95 3.40 18.70
N THR A 495 4.70 3.43 18.29
CA THR A 495 4.11 2.42 17.41
C THR A 495 4.33 2.74 15.93
N SER A 496 4.57 4.01 15.59
CA SER A 496 4.87 4.49 14.24
C SER A 496 5.84 5.68 14.33
N PRO A 497 6.74 5.85 13.34
CA PRO A 497 7.09 4.92 12.27
C PRO A 497 7.84 3.68 12.77
N VAL A 498 7.55 2.52 12.19
CA VAL A 498 8.27 1.28 12.51
C VAL A 498 9.61 1.29 11.79
N HIS A 499 10.67 1.69 12.49
CA HIS A 499 12.04 1.83 11.95
C HIS A 499 12.49 0.61 11.16
N LYS A 500 12.27 -0.60 11.71
CA LYS A 500 12.63 -1.87 11.09
C LYS A 500 12.00 -2.03 9.70
N ASN A 501 10.72 -1.72 9.57
CA ASN A 501 10.01 -1.90 8.30
C ASN A 501 10.49 -0.89 7.26
N ILE A 502 10.70 0.36 7.64
CA ILE A 502 11.19 1.41 6.75
C ILE A 502 12.60 1.08 6.24
N PHE A 503 13.52 0.67 7.14
CA PHE A 503 14.85 0.24 6.74
C PHE A 503 14.82 -1.04 5.90
N MET A 504 13.93 -1.99 6.18
CA MET A 504 13.75 -3.19 5.38
C MET A 504 13.32 -2.85 3.94
N VAL A 505 12.33 -1.97 3.80
CA VAL A 505 11.85 -1.50 2.48
C VAL A 505 12.95 -0.72 1.75
N ALA A 506 13.65 0.19 2.45
CA ALA A 506 14.76 0.95 1.87
C ALA A 506 15.90 0.04 1.41
N PHE A 507 16.24 -0.99 2.18
CA PHE A 507 17.25 -1.99 1.83
C PHE A 507 16.82 -2.81 0.62
N ALA A 508 15.57 -3.29 0.61
CA ALA A 508 15.01 -4.05 -0.53
C ALA A 508 15.02 -3.21 -1.83
N LEU A 509 14.59 -1.95 -1.76
CA LEU A 509 14.61 -1.03 -2.90
C LEU A 509 16.06 -0.72 -3.32
N GLY A 510 16.97 -0.53 -2.37
CA GLY A 510 18.38 -0.29 -2.64
C GLY A 510 19.06 -1.43 -3.40
N LEU A 511 18.62 -2.67 -3.17
CA LEU A 511 19.07 -3.84 -3.93
C LEU A 511 18.34 -4.00 -5.27
N LEU A 512 17.04 -3.74 -5.30
CA LEU A 512 16.20 -3.99 -6.48
C LEU A 512 16.45 -3.00 -7.60
N ILE A 513 16.64 -1.71 -7.29
CA ILE A 513 16.84 -0.66 -8.29
C ILE A 513 18.06 -0.95 -9.20
N PRO A 514 19.28 -1.25 -8.68
CA PRO A 514 20.41 -1.59 -9.53
C PRO A 514 20.18 -2.85 -10.37
N ILE A 515 19.50 -3.86 -9.82
CA ILE A 515 19.15 -5.09 -10.57
C ILE A 515 18.29 -4.74 -11.77
N VAL A 516 17.24 -3.94 -11.58
CA VAL A 516 16.33 -3.53 -12.66
C VAL A 516 17.08 -2.70 -13.71
N ILE A 517 17.92 -1.76 -13.28
CA ILE A 517 18.70 -0.94 -14.20
C ILE A 517 19.68 -1.79 -15.02
N ILE A 518 20.39 -2.72 -14.37
CA ILE A 518 21.31 -3.64 -15.04
C ILE A 518 20.55 -4.52 -16.03
N PHE A 519 19.42 -5.08 -15.61
CA PHE A 519 18.57 -5.92 -16.45
C PHE A 519 18.04 -5.16 -17.67
N MET A 520 17.48 -3.96 -17.47
CA MET A 520 16.99 -3.13 -18.57
C MET A 520 18.12 -2.77 -19.54
N ARG A 521 19.26 -2.32 -19.02
CA ARG A 521 20.43 -1.97 -19.86
C ARG A 521 20.94 -3.15 -20.66
N GLU A 522 20.90 -4.33 -20.08
CA GLU A 522 21.37 -5.55 -20.73
C GLU A 522 20.40 -6.05 -21.79
N ASN A 523 19.08 -5.99 -21.51
CA ASN A 523 18.05 -6.31 -22.49
C ASN A 523 17.97 -5.32 -23.67
N MET A 524 18.30 -4.05 -23.42
CA MET A 524 18.34 -3.03 -24.47
C MET A 524 19.60 -3.13 -25.36
N ASN A 525 20.57 -3.99 -25.01
CA ASN A 525 21.77 -4.15 -25.82
C ASN A 525 21.55 -5.19 -26.94
N THR A 526 21.24 -4.69 -28.12
CA THR A 526 20.96 -5.46 -29.33
C THR A 526 22.20 -5.97 -30.07
N ARG A 527 23.41 -5.73 -29.55
CA ARG A 527 24.65 -6.07 -30.24
C ARG A 527 25.12 -7.47 -29.90
N VAL A 528 25.84 -8.08 -30.85
CA VAL A 528 26.55 -9.35 -30.68
C VAL A 528 27.58 -9.24 -29.58
N ARG A 529 27.57 -10.16 -28.61
CA ARG A 529 28.45 -10.12 -27.43
C ARG A 529 29.52 -11.19 -27.42
N GLY A 530 29.17 -12.35 -27.93
CA GLY A 530 30.04 -13.50 -27.87
C GLY A 530 29.60 -14.63 -28.79
N ARG A 531 30.28 -15.77 -28.66
CA ARG A 531 30.04 -16.93 -29.46
C ARG A 531 28.59 -17.45 -29.42
N LYS A 532 27.92 -17.33 -28.30
CA LYS A 532 26.53 -17.78 -28.15
C LYS A 532 25.56 -17.07 -29.10
N ASP A 533 25.80 -15.80 -29.36
CA ASP A 533 24.97 -15.05 -30.29
C ASP A 533 25.13 -15.53 -31.74
N LEU A 534 26.24 -16.22 -32.05
CA LEU A 534 26.56 -16.77 -33.37
C LEU A 534 26.09 -18.23 -33.54
N GLU A 535 25.54 -18.87 -32.51
CA GLU A 535 25.02 -20.27 -32.62
C GLU A 535 23.80 -20.36 -33.53
N SER A 536 23.13 -19.26 -33.81
CA SER A 536 22.00 -19.19 -34.76
C SER A 536 22.43 -19.13 -36.19
N VAL A 537 23.73 -18.94 -36.48
CA VAL A 537 24.31 -18.81 -37.83
C VAL A 537 24.99 -20.13 -38.21
N THR A 538 24.73 -20.62 -39.41
CA THR A 538 25.30 -21.89 -39.92
C THR A 538 26.68 -21.72 -40.59
N VAL A 539 27.13 -20.48 -40.75
CA VAL A 539 28.45 -20.15 -41.32
C VAL A 539 29.58 -20.80 -40.50
N PRO A 540 30.54 -21.50 -41.11
CA PRO A 540 31.65 -22.13 -40.41
C PRO A 540 32.45 -21.12 -39.55
N PHE A 541 32.51 -21.37 -38.22
CA PHE A 541 33.21 -20.53 -37.29
C PHE A 541 34.67 -20.96 -37.11
N ILE A 542 35.63 -20.06 -37.46
CA ILE A 542 37.08 -20.36 -37.44
C ILE A 542 37.65 -20.12 -36.03
N GLY A 543 37.23 -19.07 -35.35
CA GLY A 543 37.78 -18.73 -34.04
C GLY A 543 37.34 -17.36 -33.49
N GLU A 544 37.71 -17.12 -32.26
CA GLU A 544 37.47 -15.84 -31.61
C GLU A 544 38.77 -15.20 -31.11
N ILE A 545 38.84 -13.88 -31.25
CA ILE A 545 39.98 -13.08 -30.81
C ILE A 545 39.54 -12.16 -29.69
N PRO A 546 40.14 -12.25 -28.50
CA PRO A 546 39.80 -11.39 -27.36
C PRO A 546 40.19 -9.92 -27.62
N LEU A 547 39.44 -9.03 -27.01
CA LEU A 547 39.70 -7.59 -27.12
C LEU A 547 41.07 -7.21 -26.56
N PHE A 548 41.92 -6.69 -27.43
CA PHE A 548 43.24 -6.19 -27.03
C PHE A 548 43.16 -4.72 -26.62
N THR A 549 43.33 -4.46 -25.32
CA THR A 549 43.40 -3.10 -24.77
C THR A 549 44.69 -2.89 -24.01
N ARG A 550 45.50 -1.92 -24.42
CA ARG A 550 46.70 -1.51 -23.68
C ARG A 550 46.26 -0.72 -22.44
N LYS A 551 46.43 -1.26 -21.23
CA LYS A 551 46.10 -0.59 -19.96
C LYS A 551 46.98 0.67 -19.83
N LYS A 552 46.42 1.88 -19.99
CA LYS A 552 46.98 3.11 -19.46
C LYS A 552 46.58 3.23 -18.00
N LYS A 553 47.56 3.27 -17.08
CA LYS A 553 47.33 3.64 -15.67
C LYS A 553 46.90 5.12 -15.60
N GLY A 554 45.63 5.38 -15.23
CA GLY A 554 45.14 6.73 -14.95
C GLY A 554 43.70 6.62 -14.43
N ILE A 555 43.40 7.29 -13.31
CA ILE A 555 42.11 7.26 -12.58
C ILE A 555 41.00 7.98 -13.35
N PHE A 556 41.31 8.80 -14.33
CA PHE A 556 40.38 9.47 -15.24
C PHE A 556 40.71 9.08 -16.68
N GLY A 557 40.27 7.92 -17.13
CA GLY A 557 40.60 7.36 -18.44
C GLY A 557 39.78 7.99 -19.57
N LYS A 558 40.44 8.65 -20.50
CA LYS A 558 39.97 8.81 -21.89
C LYS A 558 39.71 7.45 -22.51
N LYS A 559 38.69 7.36 -23.41
CA LYS A 559 38.34 6.13 -24.15
C LYS A 559 39.60 5.40 -24.64
N PRO A 560 39.68 4.05 -24.54
CA PRO A 560 40.81 3.29 -25.05
C PRO A 560 40.91 3.54 -26.55
N GLN A 561 42.07 4.04 -26.97
CA GLN A 561 42.42 4.26 -28.36
C GLN A 561 42.84 2.91 -28.94
N GLU A 562 42.28 2.51 -30.08
CA GLU A 562 42.70 1.30 -30.79
C GLU A 562 44.17 1.40 -31.14
N VAL A 563 44.93 0.43 -30.68
CA VAL A 563 46.37 0.40 -30.97
C VAL A 563 46.56 -0.37 -32.26
N LYS A 564 46.94 0.31 -33.35
CA LYS A 564 47.49 -0.29 -34.55
C LYS A 564 48.84 -0.93 -34.19
N ALA A 565 48.81 -2.25 -33.84
CA ALA A 565 50.03 -2.97 -33.45
C ALA A 565 49.96 -4.42 -33.86
N VAL A 566 51.08 -4.93 -34.35
CA VAL A 566 51.27 -6.37 -34.47
C VAL A 566 51.48 -6.95 -33.09
N VAL A 567 50.51 -7.75 -32.64
CA VAL A 567 50.48 -8.35 -31.28
C VAL A 567 51.04 -9.77 -31.26
N VAL A 568 51.02 -10.45 -32.39
CA VAL A 568 51.57 -11.79 -32.56
C VAL A 568 53.11 -11.71 -32.51
N LYS A 569 53.69 -12.52 -31.63
CA LYS A 569 55.15 -12.59 -31.43
C LYS A 569 55.60 -14.02 -31.30
N GLU A 570 56.72 -14.36 -31.85
CA GLU A 570 57.35 -15.68 -31.74
C GLU A 570 57.64 -16.00 -30.27
N GLY A 571 57.30 -17.21 -29.82
CA GLY A 571 57.52 -17.68 -28.44
C GLY A 571 56.58 -17.13 -27.37
N ASN A 572 55.73 -16.12 -27.68
CA ASN A 572 54.77 -15.58 -26.69
C ASN A 572 53.57 -16.50 -26.51
N ARG A 573 53.16 -16.75 -25.25
CA ARG A 573 52.05 -17.63 -24.83
C ARG A 573 50.92 -16.87 -24.17
N ASP A 574 50.77 -15.61 -24.43
CA ASP A 574 49.60 -14.89 -23.92
C ASP A 574 48.33 -15.28 -24.68
N ILE A 575 47.20 -14.90 -24.09
CA ILE A 575 45.85 -15.31 -24.56
C ILE A 575 45.61 -14.91 -26.00
N ILE A 576 46.11 -13.75 -26.45
CA ILE A 576 45.89 -13.27 -27.80
C ILE A 576 46.77 -14.02 -28.82
N ASN A 577 48.02 -14.33 -28.45
CA ASN A 577 48.90 -15.14 -29.28
C ASN A 577 48.37 -16.57 -29.44
N GLU A 578 47.82 -17.17 -28.37
CA GLU A 578 47.17 -18.49 -28.48
C GLU A 578 45.91 -18.43 -29.33
N ALA A 579 45.09 -17.38 -29.21
CA ALA A 579 43.93 -17.23 -30.08
C ALA A 579 44.31 -17.17 -31.56
N PHE A 580 45.39 -16.42 -31.92
CA PHE A 580 45.92 -16.40 -33.30
C PHE A 580 46.53 -17.73 -33.72
N ARG A 581 47.13 -18.53 -32.84
CA ARG A 581 47.64 -19.87 -33.15
C ARG A 581 46.49 -20.84 -33.50
N VAL A 582 45.43 -20.81 -32.68
CA VAL A 582 44.21 -21.57 -32.91
C VAL A 582 43.60 -21.19 -34.27
N LEU A 583 43.47 -19.87 -34.48
CA LEU A 583 42.92 -19.34 -35.74
C LEU A 583 43.71 -19.77 -36.94
N ARG A 584 45.06 -19.68 -36.89
CA ARG A 584 45.98 -20.17 -37.93
C ARG A 584 45.79 -21.67 -38.18
N THR A 585 45.76 -22.49 -37.14
CA THR A 585 45.60 -23.92 -37.25
C THR A 585 44.25 -24.28 -37.95
N ASN A 586 43.19 -23.60 -37.53
CA ASN A 586 41.87 -23.84 -38.16
C ASN A 586 41.87 -23.36 -39.62
N LEU A 587 42.57 -22.26 -39.97
CA LEU A 587 42.70 -21.78 -41.32
C LEU A 587 43.47 -22.78 -42.18
N GLU A 588 44.57 -23.35 -41.69
CA GLU A 588 45.36 -24.37 -42.36
C GLU A 588 44.53 -25.64 -42.59
N PHE A 589 43.74 -26.09 -41.65
CA PHE A 589 42.84 -27.21 -41.85
C PHE A 589 41.79 -26.96 -42.94
N MET A 590 41.29 -25.73 -43.04
CA MET A 590 40.31 -25.35 -44.05
C MET A 590 40.90 -25.20 -45.44
N THR A 591 42.14 -24.73 -45.56
CA THR A 591 42.83 -24.58 -46.86
C THR A 591 43.34 -25.90 -47.44
N GLY A 592 43.59 -26.93 -46.61
CA GLY A 592 44.14 -28.19 -47.02
C GLY A 592 45.57 -28.11 -47.56
N GLU A 593 46.07 -29.14 -48.20
CA GLU A 593 47.42 -29.18 -48.84
C GLU A 593 47.37 -28.70 -50.31
N ASP A 594 46.19 -28.30 -50.81
CA ASP A 594 46.00 -27.85 -52.20
C ASP A 594 46.46 -26.38 -52.34
N LYS A 595 47.55 -26.14 -53.04
CA LYS A 595 48.09 -24.83 -53.44
C LYS A 595 47.07 -23.99 -54.27
N THR A 596 46.02 -24.55 -54.76
CA THR A 596 45.02 -23.89 -55.62
C THR A 596 44.01 -23.03 -54.85
N SER A 597 44.03 -23.04 -53.52
CA SER A 597 43.00 -22.40 -52.67
C SER A 597 43.61 -21.48 -51.62
N ASN A 598 44.61 -20.69 -52.02
CA ASN A 598 45.46 -19.88 -51.11
C ASN A 598 45.14 -18.39 -51.09
N VAL A 599 44.24 -17.87 -51.92
CA VAL A 599 43.78 -16.46 -51.91
C VAL A 599 42.59 -16.27 -51.01
N ILE A 600 42.79 -15.52 -49.94
CA ILE A 600 41.81 -15.33 -48.87
C ILE A 600 41.50 -13.84 -48.68
N ILE A 601 40.25 -13.45 -48.82
CA ILE A 601 39.81 -12.08 -48.52
C ILE A 601 39.23 -12.00 -47.10
N MET A 602 39.45 -10.83 -46.46
CA MET A 602 38.88 -10.50 -45.17
C MET A 602 37.98 -9.31 -45.28
N THR A 603 36.72 -9.47 -44.88
CA THR A 603 35.72 -8.40 -44.91
C THR A 603 34.81 -8.41 -43.66
N SER A 604 33.89 -7.46 -43.57
CA SER A 604 32.91 -7.33 -42.47
C SER A 604 31.72 -6.47 -42.91
N PHE A 605 30.65 -6.40 -42.12
CA PHE A 605 29.58 -5.43 -42.37
C PHE A 605 30.10 -4.00 -42.09
N ASN A 606 30.58 -3.78 -40.89
CA ASN A 606 30.82 -2.43 -40.40
C ASN A 606 32.33 -2.06 -40.48
N PRO A 607 32.67 -0.74 -40.67
CA PRO A 607 33.99 -0.23 -40.40
C PRO A 607 34.37 -0.42 -38.93
N GLY A 608 35.65 -0.53 -38.65
CA GLY A 608 36.10 -0.72 -37.25
C GLY A 608 35.92 -2.13 -36.70
N SER A 609 35.51 -3.14 -37.51
CA SER A 609 35.40 -4.54 -37.08
C SER A 609 36.78 -5.17 -36.79
N GLY A 610 37.87 -4.53 -37.18
CA GLY A 610 39.24 -4.98 -36.93
C GLY A 610 39.77 -5.92 -38.02
N LYS A 611 39.27 -5.84 -39.25
CA LYS A 611 39.74 -6.61 -40.41
C LYS A 611 41.25 -6.51 -40.58
N SER A 612 41.75 -5.32 -40.81
CA SER A 612 43.17 -5.07 -41.05
C SER A 612 44.08 -5.50 -39.88
N PHE A 613 43.59 -5.35 -38.63
CA PHE A 613 44.26 -5.90 -37.46
C PHE A 613 44.37 -7.43 -37.52
N LEU A 614 43.26 -8.10 -37.86
CA LEU A 614 43.25 -9.53 -37.95
C LEU A 614 44.07 -10.02 -39.14
N THR A 615 43.91 -9.41 -40.33
CA THR A 615 44.67 -9.78 -41.55
C THR A 615 46.16 -9.69 -41.31
N MET A 616 46.64 -8.58 -40.74
CA MET A 616 48.03 -8.38 -40.40
C MET A 616 48.57 -9.43 -39.41
N ASN A 617 47.84 -9.66 -38.31
CA ASN A 617 48.30 -10.60 -37.28
C ASN A 617 48.17 -12.05 -37.70
N ILE A 618 47.22 -12.43 -38.58
CA ILE A 618 47.12 -13.78 -39.21
C ILE A 618 48.32 -13.96 -40.16
N ALA A 619 48.62 -12.96 -41.00
CA ALA A 619 49.76 -12.99 -41.90
C ALA A 619 51.07 -13.23 -41.13
N VAL A 620 51.29 -12.45 -40.05
CA VAL A 620 52.45 -12.63 -39.16
C VAL A 620 52.46 -14.05 -38.52
N SER A 621 51.30 -14.54 -38.07
CA SER A 621 51.20 -15.86 -37.44
C SER A 621 51.56 -16.98 -38.41
N LEU A 622 51.18 -16.87 -39.70
CA LEU A 622 51.54 -17.79 -40.75
C LEU A 622 53.03 -17.68 -41.10
N ALA A 623 53.61 -16.44 -41.23
CA ALA A 623 54.98 -16.21 -41.54
C ALA A 623 55.94 -16.75 -40.44
N ILE A 624 55.57 -16.64 -39.17
CA ILE A 624 56.31 -17.26 -38.05
C ILE A 624 56.42 -18.76 -38.18
N LYS A 625 55.43 -19.44 -38.81
CA LYS A 625 55.49 -20.89 -39.12
C LYS A 625 56.37 -21.23 -40.34
N GLY A 626 56.93 -20.22 -41.02
CA GLY A 626 57.75 -20.39 -42.18
C GLY A 626 56.98 -20.46 -43.51
N LYS A 627 55.68 -20.11 -43.50
CA LYS A 627 54.90 -19.97 -44.73
C LYS A 627 55.21 -18.68 -45.44
N LYS A 628 55.31 -18.69 -46.77
CA LYS A 628 55.46 -17.48 -47.62
C LYS A 628 54.08 -16.80 -47.70
N VAL A 629 53.94 -15.61 -47.18
CA VAL A 629 52.66 -14.90 -47.09
C VAL A 629 52.76 -13.53 -47.76
N LEU A 630 51.78 -13.24 -48.62
CA LEU A 630 51.60 -11.91 -49.17
C LEU A 630 50.36 -11.31 -48.58
N LEU A 631 50.46 -10.13 -47.97
CA LEU A 631 49.33 -9.31 -47.53
C LEU A 631 49.07 -8.21 -48.57
N ILE A 632 47.90 -8.24 -49.18
CA ILE A 632 47.48 -7.20 -50.13
C ILE A 632 46.48 -6.26 -49.42
N ASP A 633 46.75 -4.97 -49.46
CA ASP A 633 45.78 -3.98 -49.00
C ASP A 633 44.80 -3.67 -50.15
N GLY A 634 43.62 -4.34 -50.10
CA GLY A 634 42.56 -4.17 -51.08
C GLY A 634 41.56 -3.03 -50.75
N ASP A 635 41.74 -2.37 -49.61
CA ASP A 635 40.96 -1.16 -49.27
C ASP A 635 41.65 0.07 -49.85
N LEU A 636 41.51 0.25 -51.17
CA LEU A 636 42.13 1.38 -51.90
C LEU A 636 41.67 2.75 -51.44
N ARG A 637 40.67 2.81 -50.60
CA ARG A 637 40.09 4.07 -50.03
C ARG A 637 40.79 4.53 -48.79
N HIS A 638 41.19 3.59 -47.93
CA HIS A 638 41.70 3.94 -46.58
C HIS A 638 43.12 3.47 -46.34
N GLY A 639 43.61 2.48 -47.08
CA GLY A 639 44.96 1.94 -46.96
C GLY A 639 45.29 1.49 -45.53
N SER A 640 44.35 0.79 -44.91
CA SER A 640 44.42 0.43 -43.48
C SER A 640 45.53 -0.53 -43.14
N ALA A 641 45.79 -1.53 -44.00
CA ALA A 641 46.89 -2.47 -43.84
C ALA A 641 48.19 -1.84 -44.23
N SER A 642 48.27 -0.97 -45.26
CA SER A 642 49.42 -0.19 -45.66
C SER A 642 50.01 0.68 -44.52
N SER A 643 49.16 1.11 -43.58
CA SER A 643 49.59 1.92 -42.44
C SER A 643 50.49 1.18 -41.43
N TYR A 644 50.63 -0.14 -41.50
CA TYR A 644 51.54 -0.94 -40.69
C TYR A 644 53.00 -0.86 -41.18
N ILE A 645 53.20 -0.42 -42.45
CA ILE A 645 54.50 -0.22 -43.08
C ILE A 645 54.69 1.22 -43.54
N ASP A 646 54.22 2.19 -42.75
CA ASP A 646 54.31 3.62 -42.97
C ASP A 646 53.72 4.15 -44.27
N SER A 647 52.76 3.43 -44.86
CA SER A 647 52.02 3.78 -46.10
C SER A 647 52.95 4.22 -47.25
N PRO A 648 53.64 3.28 -47.88
CA PRO A 648 54.51 3.57 -49.01
C PRO A 648 53.78 4.32 -50.12
N ALA A 649 54.49 5.25 -50.81
CA ALA A 649 53.87 6.06 -51.86
C ALA A 649 53.59 5.27 -53.15
N LYS A 650 54.26 4.15 -53.40
CA LYS A 650 54.04 3.23 -54.50
C LYS A 650 53.33 2.00 -54.04
N GLY A 651 52.30 1.55 -54.79
CA GLY A 651 51.53 0.40 -54.41
C GLY A 651 50.57 -0.10 -55.51
N LEU A 652 49.60 -0.90 -55.05
CA LEU A 652 48.63 -1.59 -55.93
C LEU A 652 47.89 -0.60 -56.86
N SER A 653 47.46 0.54 -56.33
CA SER A 653 46.70 1.54 -57.11
C SER A 653 47.56 2.14 -58.25
N ASP A 654 48.88 2.30 -58.02
CA ASP A 654 49.77 2.86 -59.00
C ASP A 654 50.06 1.84 -60.11
N TYR A 655 50.13 0.56 -59.77
CA TYR A 655 50.27 -0.55 -60.72
C TYR A 655 49.00 -0.73 -61.53
N LEU A 656 47.85 -0.82 -60.92
CA LEU A 656 46.54 -0.94 -61.58
C LEU A 656 46.26 0.26 -62.51
N GLY A 657 46.69 1.46 -62.11
CA GLY A 657 46.52 2.65 -62.88
C GLY A 657 47.57 2.81 -63.98
N GLY A 658 48.49 1.86 -64.23
CA GLY A 658 49.46 1.89 -65.28
C GLY A 658 50.59 2.87 -65.04
N ARG A 659 50.85 3.32 -63.84
CA ARG A 659 51.97 4.23 -63.48
C ARG A 659 53.25 3.47 -63.20
N ILE A 660 53.10 2.18 -62.87
CA ILE A 660 54.18 1.25 -62.62
C ILE A 660 53.86 -0.04 -63.38
N ASP A 661 54.78 -0.62 -64.10
CA ASP A 661 54.55 -1.84 -64.91
C ASP A 661 55.15 -3.07 -64.25
N ASN A 662 56.08 -2.92 -63.31
CA ASN A 662 56.71 -4.07 -62.65
C ASN A 662 56.10 -4.28 -61.25
N LEU A 663 55.49 -5.48 -61.04
CA LEU A 663 54.87 -5.83 -59.76
C LEU A 663 55.83 -5.96 -58.61
N ASP A 664 57.11 -6.42 -58.88
CA ASP A 664 58.08 -6.61 -57.83
C ASP A 664 58.58 -5.27 -57.19
N GLU A 665 58.38 -4.14 -57.88
CA GLU A 665 58.77 -2.82 -57.37
C GLU A 665 57.81 -2.29 -56.29
N ILE A 666 56.61 -2.85 -56.20
CA ILE A 666 55.58 -2.39 -55.27
C ILE A 666 55.34 -3.36 -54.11
N ILE A 667 55.90 -4.57 -54.15
CA ILE A 667 55.88 -5.53 -53.07
C ILE A 667 56.94 -5.16 -52.03
N VAL A 668 56.59 -4.91 -50.84
CA VAL A 668 57.48 -4.48 -49.74
C VAL A 668 57.65 -5.63 -48.75
N PRO A 669 58.90 -6.16 -48.58
CA PRO A 669 59.16 -7.19 -47.58
C PRO A 669 58.95 -6.64 -46.16
N ASP A 670 58.31 -7.42 -45.27
CA ASP A 670 58.18 -7.02 -43.87
C ASP A 670 59.56 -7.04 -43.19
N PRO A 671 59.98 -5.91 -42.55
CA PRO A 671 61.31 -5.85 -41.96
C PRO A 671 61.56 -6.80 -40.79
N LYS A 672 60.46 -7.33 -40.17
CA LYS A 672 60.52 -8.20 -38.99
C LYS A 672 60.37 -9.67 -39.32
N HIS A 673 59.66 -10.03 -40.41
CA HIS A 673 59.32 -11.42 -40.73
C HIS A 673 59.73 -11.74 -42.18
N LYS A 674 60.82 -12.44 -42.36
CA LYS A 674 61.45 -12.74 -43.66
C LYS A 674 60.57 -13.51 -44.69
N SER A 675 59.50 -14.17 -44.21
CA SER A 675 58.56 -14.91 -45.03
C SER A 675 57.26 -14.17 -45.30
N MET A 676 57.19 -12.85 -45.00
CA MET A 676 56.06 -12.01 -45.24
C MET A 676 56.35 -10.81 -46.09
N ASP A 677 55.60 -10.65 -47.15
CA ASP A 677 55.59 -9.45 -47.96
C ASP A 677 54.25 -8.74 -47.91
N ILE A 678 54.29 -7.42 -48.18
CA ILE A 678 53.04 -6.60 -48.14
C ILE A 678 52.99 -5.82 -49.45
N LEU A 679 51.84 -5.91 -50.11
CA LEU A 679 51.49 -5.08 -51.23
C LEU A 679 50.59 -3.93 -50.78
N PRO A 680 51.14 -2.76 -50.56
CA PRO A 680 50.41 -1.60 -50.07
C PRO A 680 49.47 -0.97 -51.11
N VAL A 681 48.56 -0.11 -50.70
CA VAL A 681 47.69 0.63 -51.63
C VAL A 681 48.47 1.54 -52.55
N GLY A 682 49.51 2.22 -52.03
CA GLY A 682 50.18 3.31 -52.71
C GLY A 682 49.40 4.62 -52.68
N THR A 683 49.36 5.33 -53.77
CA THR A 683 48.57 6.57 -53.89
C THR A 683 47.09 6.27 -53.87
N ILE A 684 46.34 6.88 -52.93
CA ILE A 684 44.89 6.71 -52.85
C ILE A 684 44.22 7.24 -54.13
N PRO A 685 43.59 6.40 -54.97
CA PRO A 685 43.02 6.83 -56.22
C PRO A 685 41.65 7.49 -56.07
N PRO A 686 41.24 8.38 -56.97
CA PRO A 686 39.91 8.99 -56.98
C PRO A 686 38.79 8.02 -57.40
N ASN A 687 39.16 6.97 -58.17
CA ASN A 687 38.24 5.94 -58.72
C ASN A 687 38.65 4.50 -58.34
N PRO A 688 38.59 4.15 -57.03
CA PRO A 688 39.08 2.85 -56.54
C PRO A 688 38.35 1.65 -57.15
N THR A 689 37.03 1.74 -57.29
CA THR A 689 36.20 0.64 -57.83
C THR A 689 36.55 0.33 -59.32
N GLU A 690 36.75 1.30 -60.12
CA GLU A 690 37.16 1.14 -61.54
C GLU A 690 38.49 0.45 -61.68
N LEU A 691 39.46 0.84 -60.85
CA LEU A 691 40.77 0.21 -60.83
C LEU A 691 40.75 -1.25 -60.45
N LEU A 692 39.82 -1.63 -59.54
CA LEU A 692 39.66 -3.02 -59.14
C LEU A 692 39.00 -3.91 -60.23
N PHE A 693 38.33 -3.32 -61.22
CA PHE A 693 37.80 -4.03 -62.39
C PHE A 693 38.83 -4.25 -63.47
N ASP A 694 40.02 -3.64 -63.35
CA ASP A 694 41.06 -3.79 -64.36
C ASP A 694 41.64 -5.22 -64.45
N GLU A 695 41.87 -5.73 -65.64
CA GLU A 695 42.39 -7.07 -65.86
C GLU A 695 43.79 -7.28 -65.22
N ARG A 696 44.51 -6.19 -64.93
CA ARG A 696 45.77 -6.22 -64.20
C ARG A 696 45.61 -6.74 -62.78
N LEU A 697 44.49 -6.50 -62.13
CA LEU A 697 44.25 -7.06 -60.78
C LEU A 697 44.21 -8.60 -60.88
N LYS A 698 43.51 -9.15 -61.84
CA LYS A 698 43.44 -10.59 -62.06
C LYS A 698 44.81 -11.18 -62.35
N GLN A 699 45.56 -10.55 -63.25
CA GLN A 699 46.92 -10.99 -63.55
C GLN A 699 47.81 -10.92 -62.30
N THR A 700 47.70 -9.88 -61.50
CA THR A 700 48.40 -9.78 -60.20
C THR A 700 48.08 -10.97 -59.29
N ILE A 701 46.77 -11.23 -59.05
CA ILE A 701 46.36 -12.32 -58.16
C ILE A 701 46.82 -13.68 -58.71
N ASP A 702 46.73 -13.90 -60.03
CA ASP A 702 47.14 -15.16 -60.62
C ASP A 702 48.67 -15.35 -60.51
N THR A 703 49.45 -14.29 -60.65
CA THR A 703 50.92 -14.32 -60.51
C THR A 703 51.38 -14.59 -59.09
N VAL A 704 50.79 -13.88 -58.11
CA VAL A 704 51.16 -14.04 -56.67
C VAL A 704 50.65 -15.33 -56.08
N ARG A 705 49.55 -15.92 -56.62
CA ARG A 705 48.99 -17.20 -56.20
C ARG A 705 50.03 -18.34 -56.35
N GLU A 706 50.86 -18.31 -57.40
CA GLU A 706 51.92 -19.31 -57.62
C GLU A 706 53.13 -19.10 -56.71
N GLN A 707 53.41 -17.86 -56.33
CA GLN A 707 54.61 -17.49 -55.60
C GLN A 707 54.52 -17.62 -54.07
N TYR A 708 53.32 -17.49 -53.53
CA TYR A 708 53.07 -17.46 -52.08
C TYR A 708 52.20 -18.68 -51.63
N ASP A 709 52.47 -19.14 -50.38
CA ASP A 709 51.68 -20.17 -49.77
C ASP A 709 50.32 -19.61 -49.36
N TYR A 710 50.22 -18.32 -48.97
CA TYR A 710 48.98 -17.62 -48.62
C TYR A 710 49.05 -16.18 -49.18
N VAL A 711 47.92 -15.79 -49.78
CA VAL A 711 47.67 -14.40 -50.20
C VAL A 711 46.45 -13.91 -49.39
N LEU A 712 46.68 -13.01 -48.49
CA LEU A 712 45.64 -12.42 -47.67
C LEU A 712 45.31 -11.03 -48.19
N ILE A 713 44.02 -10.76 -48.48
CA ILE A 713 43.55 -9.46 -48.99
C ILE A 713 42.68 -8.79 -47.97
N ASP A 714 43.12 -7.64 -47.48
CA ASP A 714 42.29 -6.81 -46.56
C ASP A 714 41.29 -5.97 -47.38
N CYS A 715 40.02 -6.30 -47.30
CA CYS A 715 38.98 -5.66 -48.09
C CYS A 715 38.15 -4.66 -47.24
N PRO A 716 37.52 -3.65 -47.89
CA PRO A 716 36.63 -2.72 -47.19
C PRO A 716 35.35 -3.45 -46.70
N PRO A 717 34.55 -2.83 -45.78
CA PRO A 717 33.28 -3.35 -45.33
C PRO A 717 32.28 -3.45 -46.47
N ILE A 718 31.50 -4.55 -46.52
CA ILE A 718 30.57 -4.83 -47.63
C ILE A 718 29.33 -3.91 -47.63
N GLU A 719 28.98 -3.31 -46.47
CA GLU A 719 27.85 -2.40 -46.36
C GLU A 719 28.11 -1.04 -47.01
N LEU A 720 29.36 -0.64 -47.16
CA LEU A 720 29.75 0.68 -47.64
C LEU A 720 30.06 0.71 -49.16
N VAL A 721 30.69 -0.34 -49.71
CA VAL A 721 31.22 -0.33 -51.10
C VAL A 721 31.19 -1.69 -51.78
N ALA A 722 31.06 -1.68 -53.13
CA ALA A 722 31.06 -2.88 -53.96
C ALA A 722 32.44 -3.51 -54.16
N ASP A 723 33.50 -2.86 -53.75
CA ASP A 723 34.90 -3.19 -53.99
C ASP A 723 35.21 -4.66 -53.58
N THR A 724 34.70 -5.08 -52.43
CA THR A 724 34.87 -6.44 -51.89
C THR A 724 34.25 -7.50 -52.83
N GLN A 725 33.10 -7.21 -53.47
CA GLN A 725 32.45 -8.14 -54.40
C GLN A 725 33.23 -8.31 -55.69
N ILE A 726 34.04 -7.31 -56.07
CA ILE A 726 34.91 -7.39 -57.26
C ILE A 726 36.09 -8.29 -56.93
N ILE A 727 36.76 -8.03 -55.80
CA ILE A 727 37.92 -8.82 -55.36
C ILE A 727 37.56 -10.28 -55.09
N GLU A 728 36.33 -10.51 -54.53
CA GLU A 728 35.82 -11.84 -54.20
C GLU A 728 35.84 -12.81 -55.40
N LYS A 729 35.58 -12.33 -56.61
CA LYS A 729 35.61 -13.16 -57.83
C LYS A 729 36.95 -13.84 -58.07
N LEU A 730 38.04 -13.18 -57.60
CA LEU A 730 39.41 -13.65 -57.71
C LEU A 730 39.91 -14.43 -56.50
N ALA A 731 39.14 -14.38 -55.39
CA ALA A 731 39.48 -15.05 -54.14
C ALA A 731 38.96 -16.51 -54.16
N ASP A 732 39.58 -17.35 -53.33
CA ASP A 732 39.18 -18.75 -53.12
C ASP A 732 38.34 -18.90 -51.86
N ARG A 733 38.55 -18.00 -50.86
CA ARG A 733 37.90 -18.04 -49.58
C ARG A 733 37.61 -16.66 -49.06
N THR A 734 36.55 -16.55 -48.25
CA THR A 734 36.17 -15.32 -47.59
C THR A 734 36.12 -15.52 -46.08
N ILE A 735 36.84 -14.71 -45.37
CA ILE A 735 36.74 -14.61 -43.90
C ILE A 735 35.92 -13.39 -43.57
N PHE A 736 34.78 -13.63 -42.91
CA PHE A 736 33.91 -12.55 -42.47
C PHE A 736 34.18 -12.21 -41.01
N VAL A 737 34.46 -10.95 -40.72
CA VAL A 737 34.79 -10.51 -39.37
C VAL A 737 33.56 -9.91 -38.69
N VAL A 738 33.09 -10.56 -37.63
CA VAL A 738 32.09 -10.02 -36.69
C VAL A 738 32.81 -9.45 -35.48
N ARG A 739 32.45 -8.25 -35.08
CA ARG A 739 33.05 -7.65 -33.89
C ARG A 739 32.03 -7.63 -32.76
N ALA A 740 32.38 -8.19 -31.60
CA ALA A 740 31.63 -8.12 -30.39
C ALA A 740 31.47 -6.67 -29.94
N GLY A 741 30.26 -6.30 -29.51
CA GLY A 741 29.92 -4.94 -29.11
C GLY A 741 29.70 -3.93 -30.24
N LEU A 742 29.89 -4.32 -31.50
CA LEU A 742 29.75 -3.45 -32.68
C LEU A 742 28.58 -3.90 -33.58
N LEU A 743 28.60 -5.16 -34.05
CA LEU A 743 27.57 -5.69 -34.94
C LEU A 743 26.23 -5.85 -34.22
N GLU A 744 25.13 -5.38 -34.80
CA GLU A 744 23.78 -5.65 -34.32
C GLU A 744 23.40 -7.10 -34.57
N ARG A 745 22.67 -7.72 -33.63
CA ARG A 745 22.20 -9.11 -33.77
C ARG A 745 21.26 -9.29 -34.97
N SER A 746 20.49 -8.27 -35.32
CA SER A 746 19.62 -8.25 -36.50
C SER A 746 20.41 -8.52 -37.80
N MET A 747 21.68 -8.08 -37.86
CA MET A 747 22.54 -8.32 -39.04
C MET A 747 23.02 -9.75 -39.15
N LEU A 748 22.86 -10.61 -38.15
CA LEU A 748 23.19 -12.03 -38.25
C LEU A 748 22.26 -12.76 -39.20
N ALA A 749 21.01 -12.37 -39.34
CA ALA A 749 20.09 -12.91 -40.32
C ALA A 749 20.54 -12.56 -41.78
N GLU A 750 21.06 -11.34 -41.98
CA GLU A 750 21.62 -10.96 -43.30
C GLU A 750 22.90 -11.68 -43.57
N LEU A 751 23.73 -11.94 -42.57
CA LEU A 751 24.95 -12.73 -42.68
C LEU A 751 24.63 -14.16 -43.13
N GLU A 752 23.62 -14.80 -42.53
CA GLU A 752 23.14 -16.12 -42.88
C GLU A 752 22.61 -16.17 -44.33
N LYS A 753 21.82 -15.16 -44.71
CA LYS A 753 21.31 -15.03 -46.07
C LYS A 753 22.44 -14.92 -47.12
N ILE A 754 23.45 -14.11 -46.84
CA ILE A 754 24.65 -13.96 -47.70
C ILE A 754 25.37 -15.30 -47.87
N TYR A 755 25.45 -16.11 -46.81
CA TYR A 755 26.03 -17.44 -46.82
C TYR A 755 25.20 -18.45 -47.60
N GLU A 756 23.89 -18.51 -47.38
CA GLU A 756 22.94 -19.38 -48.08
C GLU A 756 22.89 -19.08 -49.58
N GLU A 757 22.92 -17.80 -49.97
CA GLU A 757 22.94 -17.35 -51.36
C GLU A 757 24.30 -17.59 -52.04
N LYS A 758 25.31 -18.06 -51.27
CA LYS A 758 26.70 -18.31 -51.75
C LYS A 758 27.31 -17.09 -52.44
N LYS A 759 27.03 -15.90 -51.96
CA LYS A 759 27.56 -14.64 -52.48
C LYS A 759 29.08 -14.51 -52.34
N TYR A 760 29.66 -15.25 -51.40
CA TYR A 760 31.10 -15.26 -51.13
C TYR A 760 31.58 -16.71 -51.06
N LYS A 761 32.70 -17.01 -51.77
CA LYS A 761 33.27 -18.34 -51.87
C LYS A 761 33.80 -18.81 -50.51
N ASN A 762 33.47 -20.05 -50.16
CA ASN A 762 33.98 -20.74 -48.96
C ASN A 762 34.02 -19.85 -47.72
N MET A 763 32.88 -19.15 -47.45
CA MET A 763 32.76 -18.17 -46.40
C MET A 763 32.92 -18.81 -45.02
N SER A 764 33.63 -18.13 -44.16
CA SER A 764 33.83 -18.50 -42.74
C SER A 764 33.88 -17.28 -41.85
N LEU A 765 33.69 -17.47 -40.55
CA LEU A 765 33.45 -16.42 -39.61
C LEU A 765 34.53 -16.31 -38.53
N ILE A 766 34.99 -15.10 -38.23
CA ILE A 766 35.80 -14.80 -37.06
C ILE A 766 35.05 -13.82 -36.16
N LEU A 767 35.01 -14.11 -34.87
CA LEU A 767 34.51 -13.19 -33.85
C LEU A 767 35.70 -12.43 -33.24
N ASN A 768 35.72 -11.12 -33.45
CA ASN A 768 36.76 -10.24 -32.93
C ASN A 768 36.30 -9.40 -31.75
N GLY A 769 37.19 -9.11 -30.82
CA GLY A 769 36.95 -8.17 -29.71
C GLY A 769 36.03 -8.74 -28.62
N THR A 770 36.06 -10.06 -28.43
CA THR A 770 35.33 -10.64 -27.28
C THR A 770 35.94 -10.11 -25.98
N GLU A 771 35.09 -9.66 -25.08
CA GLU A 771 35.49 -9.31 -23.71
C GLU A 771 35.94 -10.62 -23.04
N GLY A 772 37.19 -10.95 -23.15
CA GLY A 772 37.82 -11.95 -22.30
C GLY A 772 37.63 -11.47 -20.87
N SER A 773 36.78 -12.12 -20.09
CA SER A 773 36.60 -11.83 -18.67
C SER A 773 37.97 -11.96 -18.00
N GLY A 774 38.66 -10.83 -17.87
CA GLY A 774 39.95 -10.66 -17.19
C GLY A 774 39.78 -10.87 -15.69
N GLY A 775 39.34 -12.02 -15.31
CA GLY A 775 39.23 -12.48 -13.94
C GLY A 775 39.38 -13.99 -13.87
N ARG A 776 40.04 -14.47 -12.86
CA ARG A 776 40.39 -15.87 -12.53
C ARG A 776 39.30 -16.94 -12.75
N TYR A 777 38.12 -16.58 -13.29
CA TYR A 777 36.95 -17.44 -13.50
C TYR A 777 36.51 -17.64 -14.96
N GLY A 778 37.01 -16.82 -15.93
CA GLY A 778 36.58 -16.89 -17.34
C GLY A 778 37.12 -18.07 -18.14
N TYR A 779 38.24 -18.64 -17.71
CA TYR A 779 38.91 -19.75 -18.44
C TYR A 779 38.27 -21.12 -18.27
N ARG A 780 37.33 -21.29 -17.34
CA ARG A 780 36.79 -22.61 -17.02
C ARG A 780 35.56 -23.01 -17.85
N TYR A 781 34.92 -22.07 -18.56
CA TYR A 781 33.69 -22.34 -19.29
C TYR A 781 33.82 -22.41 -20.81
N GLY A 782 34.86 -21.82 -21.41
CA GLY A 782 35.08 -21.78 -22.88
C GLY A 782 35.66 -23.08 -23.48
N TYR A 783 36.37 -23.87 -22.68
CA TYR A 783 37.10 -25.04 -23.20
C TYR A 783 36.46 -26.41 -22.86
N ARG A 784 35.24 -26.48 -22.32
CA ARG A 784 34.67 -27.76 -21.87
C ARG A 784 33.74 -28.45 -22.85
N TYR A 785 33.54 -27.94 -24.06
CA TYR A 785 32.70 -28.55 -25.09
C TYR A 785 33.42 -28.74 -26.43
N GLY A 786 34.58 -29.33 -26.39
CA GLY A 786 35.24 -29.79 -27.59
C GLY A 786 36.21 -30.89 -27.25
N TYR A 787 35.91 -32.10 -27.69
CA TYR A 787 36.65 -33.34 -27.57
C TYR A 787 36.39 -34.17 -26.31
N HIS A 788 35.34 -34.92 -26.36
CA HIS A 788 35.24 -36.16 -25.65
C HIS A 788 35.39 -37.31 -26.68
N TYR A 789 36.62 -37.67 -26.95
CA TYR A 789 36.97 -39.03 -27.43
C TYR A 789 38.22 -39.47 -26.72
N GLY A 790 38.09 -40.51 -25.97
CA GLY A 790 38.80 -41.52 -25.28
C GLY A 790 40.30 -41.47 -25.16
N TYR A 791 40.71 -42.06 -24.14
CA TYR A 791 41.79 -42.85 -23.66
C TYR A 791 42.60 -42.29 -22.48
N GLY A 792 42.44 -42.85 -21.43
CA GLY A 792 43.06 -43.51 -20.35
C GLY A 792 44.34 -42.90 -19.72
N SER A 793 44.29 -43.08 -18.38
CA SER A 793 45.36 -43.27 -17.43
C SER A 793 46.32 -42.13 -17.09
N GLY A 794 46.14 -41.61 -15.92
CA GLY A 794 47.06 -41.56 -14.78
C GLY A 794 48.36 -40.80 -14.94
N TYR A 795 48.47 -39.76 -14.13
CA TYR A 795 49.55 -39.59 -13.18
C TYR A 795 49.29 -38.35 -12.33
N HIS A 796 49.10 -38.59 -11.03
CA HIS A 796 49.21 -37.59 -9.98
C HIS A 796 50.67 -37.18 -9.80
N TYR A 797 50.93 -35.88 -9.75
CA TYR A 797 52.10 -35.36 -9.08
C TYR A 797 51.65 -34.33 -8.06
N SER A 798 51.75 -34.73 -6.80
CA SER A 798 51.76 -33.85 -5.59
C SER A 798 53.16 -33.26 -5.49
N SER A 799 53.27 -31.96 -5.27
CA SER A 799 54.45 -31.39 -4.64
C SER A 799 54.01 -30.31 -3.65
N ASP A 800 53.94 -30.74 -2.40
CA ASP A 800 54.17 -29.87 -1.26
C ASP A 800 55.60 -29.35 -1.35
N GLU A 801 55.77 -28.06 -1.15
CA GLU A 801 56.93 -27.54 -0.44
C GLU A 801 56.65 -26.16 0.17
N LYS A 802 56.67 -26.22 1.51
CA LYS A 802 56.78 -25.07 2.40
C LYS A 802 58.13 -24.38 2.20
N TYR A 803 58.16 -23.04 2.16
CA TYR A 803 59.25 -22.33 2.82
C TYR A 803 58.74 -21.07 3.57
N ARG A 804 59.09 -21.05 4.84
CA ARG A 804 59.04 -19.93 5.77
C ARG A 804 60.16 -18.94 5.50
N GLY A 805 59.97 -17.70 5.87
CA GLY A 805 60.97 -16.81 6.47
C GLY A 805 61.23 -15.49 5.74
N LYS A 806 60.81 -14.47 6.18
CA LYS A 806 61.13 -13.33 7.07
C LYS A 806 60.18 -12.21 6.91
#